data_484f33a504a0e387aa1f48820a3ee24c
#
_entry.id   484f33a504a0e387aa1f48820a3ee24c
#
_cell.length_a   1.000
_cell.length_b   1.000
_cell.length_c   1.000
_cell.angle_alpha   90.00
_cell.angle_beta   90.00
_cell.angle_gamma   90.00
#
_symmetry.space_group_name_H-M   'P 1'
#
loop_
_entity.id
_entity.type
_entity.pdbx_description
1 polymer ?
#
loop_
_entity_poly.entity_id
_entity_poly.type
_entity_poly.pdbx_seq_one_letter_code
_entity_poly.pdbx_strand_id
1 'polypeptide(L)'
;MKHGFIKVAAATPRVTVADCKANGEEILKAIHEMEKEHVKLMVFPEFCITGYTCHDLFLQRCLLDSAWDELLHIADETKETDALIFVGLPLRHRGKLYNVAAALNHGRIVGFVPKTHIPNYNEFYEQRQFAGAEEEDVEFVDFLKGVINEEDEFWDEIPFGTELIFECEEFPEFTVAAELCEDLWVPAPPSIRHAINGAHIIVNISASDEMVGKDSYRRTLVSGQSARLICGYIYASAGEGESTQDLVFGGQNMIAENGSMLAESRRFENGIIYSEIDVQRLADERRRMSTYPAVSICSHTRVGFSVAEEETRLTRKYPQYPFVPSVKEERDERCEEILNIQAMGLKKRMEHIHSRSAVVGLSGGLDSTLALLVMARAFDRMGMPRDQIHCVTMPCFGTTDRTYQNACKLSRCLGAKLTEVNIKEAVNVHFRDIGHDPDIHDVTYENSQARERTQILMDTANKEGGVLVGTGDLSELALGWATYNGDHMSMYGVNASVPKTLVRHLVRYYADTCGDEELKEVLLDILDTPVSPELLPPKDGKIAQKTEDLVGPYELHDFYLYYMLRAGFTPDKIYRLACLTFDGIYDKETILKWLKTFYRRFFAQQFKRSCLPDGPKVGSVALSPRGDLRMPSDASARIWQDVLEKIEI
;
A
#
# COMPACT_ATOMS: atom_id res chain seq x y z
N MET A 1 -14.17 7.36 12.56
CA MET A 1 -13.84 6.93 11.17
C MET A 1 -13.06 7.98 10.38
N LYS A 2 -12.34 8.85 11.10
CA LYS A 2 -11.50 9.89 10.50
C LYS A 2 -10.52 9.31 9.46
N HIS A 3 -10.42 9.93 8.29
CA HIS A 3 -9.60 9.52 7.14
C HIS A 3 -9.99 8.17 6.51
N GLY A 4 -11.20 7.70 6.72
CA GLY A 4 -11.72 6.48 6.08
C GLY A 4 -11.31 5.17 6.75
N PHE A 5 -10.76 5.19 7.95
CA PHE A 5 -10.38 3.97 8.65
C PHE A 5 -11.54 3.39 9.45
N ILE A 6 -11.96 2.18 9.11
CA ILE A 6 -13.00 1.41 9.78
C ILE A 6 -12.34 0.26 10.55
N LYS A 7 -12.53 0.19 11.87
CA LYS A 7 -12.05 -0.94 12.66
C LYS A 7 -12.98 -2.13 12.48
N VAL A 8 -12.40 -3.26 12.10
CA VAL A 8 -13.13 -4.49 11.77
C VAL A 8 -12.54 -5.66 12.54
N ALA A 9 -13.38 -6.69 12.76
CA ALA A 9 -12.95 -7.92 13.40
C ALA A 9 -13.60 -9.15 12.75
N ALA A 10 -12.86 -10.27 12.77
CA ALA A 10 -13.37 -11.60 12.50
C ALA A 10 -13.13 -12.48 13.73
N ALA A 11 -14.18 -13.16 14.18
CA ALA A 11 -14.17 -13.98 15.39
C ALA A 11 -14.49 -15.43 15.08
N THR A 12 -13.84 -16.36 15.79
CA THR A 12 -14.21 -17.78 15.85
C THR A 12 -14.56 -18.10 17.30
N PRO A 13 -15.85 -18.05 17.69
CA PRO A 13 -16.28 -18.53 19.02
C PRO A 13 -16.17 -20.06 19.11
N ARG A 14 -16.06 -20.58 20.31
CA ARG A 14 -16.17 -22.00 20.55
C ARG A 14 -17.64 -22.41 20.45
N VAL A 15 -17.97 -23.33 19.55
CA VAL A 15 -19.34 -23.81 19.41
C VAL A 15 -19.58 -25.13 20.16
N THR A 16 -20.83 -25.36 20.54
CA THR A 16 -21.35 -26.64 20.95
C THR A 16 -22.43 -27.02 19.96
N VAL A 17 -22.22 -28.11 19.23
CA VAL A 17 -23.12 -28.52 18.13
C VAL A 17 -24.55 -28.71 18.65
N ALA A 18 -25.52 -28.04 18.01
CA ALA A 18 -26.95 -28.02 18.31
C ALA A 18 -27.33 -27.36 19.65
N ASP A 19 -26.44 -26.67 20.34
CA ASP A 19 -26.73 -25.91 21.54
C ASP A 19 -26.73 -24.40 21.26
N CYS A 20 -27.82 -23.90 20.66
CA CYS A 20 -27.94 -22.52 20.23
C CYS A 20 -27.70 -21.53 21.36
N LYS A 21 -28.20 -21.82 22.56
CA LYS A 21 -28.05 -20.94 23.73
C LYS A 21 -26.60 -20.82 24.18
N ALA A 22 -25.87 -21.93 24.32
CA ALA A 22 -24.46 -21.89 24.67
C ALA A 22 -23.63 -21.14 23.61
N ASN A 23 -23.98 -21.33 22.33
CA ASN A 23 -23.32 -20.66 21.23
C ASN A 23 -23.61 -19.15 21.23
N GLY A 24 -24.83 -18.72 21.53
CA GLY A 24 -25.20 -17.32 21.68
C GLY A 24 -24.44 -16.64 22.82
N GLU A 25 -24.27 -17.31 23.96
CA GLU A 25 -23.46 -16.82 25.08
C GLU A 25 -21.99 -16.55 24.66
N GLU A 26 -21.37 -17.46 23.87
CA GLU A 26 -20.01 -17.28 23.35
C GLU A 26 -19.92 -16.18 22.28
N ILE A 27 -20.95 -16.03 21.42
CA ILE A 27 -21.05 -14.93 20.44
C ILE A 27 -21.14 -13.59 21.18
N LEU A 28 -22.05 -13.44 22.15
CA LEU A 28 -22.22 -12.22 22.94
C LEU A 28 -20.96 -11.86 23.70
N LYS A 29 -20.27 -12.84 24.27
CA LYS A 29 -18.98 -12.60 24.94
C LYS A 29 -17.92 -12.06 23.96
N ALA A 30 -17.85 -12.58 22.74
CA ALA A 30 -16.95 -12.07 21.71
C ALA A 30 -17.33 -10.65 21.25
N ILE A 31 -18.65 -10.38 21.10
CA ILE A 31 -19.17 -9.02 20.79
C ILE A 31 -18.72 -8.03 21.87
N HIS A 32 -18.94 -8.32 23.15
CA HIS A 32 -18.51 -7.46 24.25
C HIS A 32 -16.99 -7.24 24.34
N GLU A 33 -16.17 -8.21 23.85
CA GLU A 33 -14.72 -8.01 23.73
C GLU A 33 -14.38 -7.06 22.58
N MET A 34 -15.06 -7.21 21.44
CA MET A 34 -14.86 -6.35 20.26
C MET A 34 -15.33 -4.92 20.49
N GLU A 35 -16.40 -4.70 21.29
CA GLU A 35 -16.86 -3.36 21.70
C GLU A 35 -15.78 -2.57 22.44
N LYS A 36 -15.02 -3.22 23.35
CA LYS A 36 -13.92 -2.59 24.08
C LYS A 36 -12.81 -2.09 23.16
N GLU A 37 -12.70 -2.68 21.98
CA GLU A 37 -11.78 -2.31 20.94
C GLU A 37 -12.37 -1.35 19.90
N HIS A 38 -13.62 -0.87 20.11
CA HIS A 38 -14.36 0.04 19.22
C HIS A 38 -14.50 -0.49 17.78
N VAL A 39 -14.78 -1.77 17.64
CA VAL A 39 -15.01 -2.41 16.34
C VAL A 39 -16.35 -1.97 15.77
N LYS A 40 -16.37 -1.58 14.47
CA LYS A 40 -17.57 -1.12 13.75
C LYS A 40 -18.14 -2.17 12.78
N LEU A 41 -17.40 -3.25 12.53
CA LEU A 41 -17.85 -4.38 11.71
C LEU A 41 -17.35 -5.67 12.32
N MET A 42 -18.28 -6.50 12.80
CA MET A 42 -18.02 -7.76 13.49
C MET A 42 -18.51 -8.91 12.65
N VAL A 43 -17.66 -9.90 12.36
CA VAL A 43 -17.98 -11.02 11.47
C VAL A 43 -17.76 -12.33 12.20
N PHE A 44 -18.80 -13.16 12.24
CA PHE A 44 -18.82 -14.50 12.83
C PHE A 44 -18.94 -15.58 11.75
N PRO A 45 -18.62 -16.86 12.06
CA PRO A 45 -18.65 -17.94 11.09
C PRO A 45 -20.06 -18.33 10.62
N GLU A 46 -20.08 -19.07 9.52
CA GLU A 46 -21.24 -19.80 9.01
C GLU A 46 -21.81 -20.73 10.10
N PHE A 47 -23.13 -20.67 10.32
CA PHE A 47 -23.84 -21.45 11.35
C PHE A 47 -23.30 -21.31 12.77
N CYS A 48 -22.66 -20.21 13.12
CA CYS A 48 -22.11 -20.03 14.46
C CYS A 48 -23.16 -20.14 15.59
N ILE A 49 -24.46 -19.94 15.31
CA ILE A 49 -25.55 -20.10 16.28
C ILE A 49 -25.84 -21.58 16.55
N THR A 50 -25.76 -22.46 15.56
CA THR A 50 -26.10 -23.88 15.70
C THR A 50 -24.92 -24.82 15.78
N GLY A 51 -23.79 -24.42 15.22
CA GLY A 51 -22.72 -25.25 14.69
C GLY A 51 -23.03 -25.71 13.26
N TYR A 52 -21.99 -25.78 12.42
CA TYR A 52 -22.08 -26.22 11.02
C TYR A 52 -22.40 -27.72 10.92
N THR A 53 -21.85 -28.52 11.81
CA THR A 53 -21.91 -30.00 11.77
C THR A 53 -23.17 -30.60 12.39
N CYS A 54 -24.28 -29.88 12.38
CA CYS A 54 -25.59 -30.38 12.83
C CYS A 54 -26.22 -31.42 11.89
N HIS A 55 -25.80 -31.52 10.63
CA HIS A 55 -26.29 -32.46 9.64
C HIS A 55 -27.83 -32.53 9.55
N ASP A 56 -28.44 -33.73 9.64
CA ASP A 56 -29.91 -33.90 9.56
C ASP A 56 -30.66 -33.32 10.77
N LEU A 57 -29.99 -32.85 11.83
CA LEU A 57 -30.64 -32.07 12.88
C LEU A 57 -31.21 -30.76 12.35
N PHE A 58 -30.66 -30.21 11.27
CA PHE A 58 -31.24 -29.04 10.58
C PHE A 58 -32.67 -29.28 10.06
N LEU A 59 -33.10 -30.53 9.91
CA LEU A 59 -34.47 -30.89 9.55
C LEU A 59 -35.43 -30.91 10.76
N GLN A 60 -34.88 -30.72 11.98
CA GLN A 60 -35.67 -30.76 13.22
C GLN A 60 -36.18 -29.36 13.56
N ARG A 61 -37.50 -29.21 13.69
CA ARG A 61 -38.12 -27.92 14.02
C ARG A 61 -37.56 -27.32 15.32
N CYS A 62 -37.30 -28.14 16.32
CA CYS A 62 -36.79 -27.71 17.61
C CYS A 62 -35.44 -26.96 17.48
N LEU A 63 -34.51 -27.42 16.61
CA LEU A 63 -33.25 -26.73 16.37
C LEU A 63 -33.47 -25.40 15.63
N LEU A 64 -34.34 -25.38 14.64
CA LEU A 64 -34.62 -24.18 13.85
C LEU A 64 -35.34 -23.12 14.66
N ASP A 65 -36.27 -23.51 15.54
CA ASP A 65 -36.95 -22.57 16.45
C ASP A 65 -35.96 -22.04 17.48
N SER A 66 -35.11 -22.89 18.06
CA SER A 66 -34.05 -22.45 18.99
C SER A 66 -33.02 -21.51 18.35
N ALA A 67 -32.62 -21.74 17.10
CA ALA A 67 -31.72 -20.87 16.38
C ALA A 67 -32.34 -19.49 16.11
N TRP A 68 -33.62 -19.46 15.81
CA TRP A 68 -34.36 -18.20 15.63
C TRP A 68 -34.49 -17.42 16.95
N ASP A 69 -34.92 -18.11 18.03
CA ASP A 69 -35.05 -17.49 19.35
C ASP A 69 -33.71 -16.92 19.83
N GLU A 70 -32.60 -17.61 19.56
CA GLU A 70 -31.26 -17.15 19.94
C GLU A 70 -30.78 -15.97 19.08
N LEU A 71 -31.13 -15.92 17.78
CA LEU A 71 -30.86 -14.75 16.95
C LEU A 71 -31.57 -13.50 17.50
N LEU A 72 -32.84 -13.63 17.90
CA LEU A 72 -33.59 -12.54 18.53
C LEU A 72 -32.98 -12.10 19.87
N HIS A 73 -32.51 -13.08 20.66
CA HIS A 73 -31.81 -12.79 21.92
C HIS A 73 -30.51 -12.02 21.67
N ILE A 74 -29.68 -12.45 20.72
CA ILE A 74 -28.44 -11.75 20.35
C ILE A 74 -28.77 -10.33 19.86
N ALA A 75 -29.79 -10.14 19.03
CA ALA A 75 -30.22 -8.83 18.58
C ALA A 75 -30.61 -7.95 19.78
N ASP A 76 -31.43 -8.46 20.71
CA ASP A 76 -31.87 -7.71 21.88
C ASP A 76 -30.72 -7.28 22.79
N GLU A 77 -29.75 -8.16 23.05
CA GLU A 77 -28.57 -7.90 23.90
C GLU A 77 -27.56 -6.93 23.23
N THR A 78 -27.68 -6.73 21.90
CA THR A 78 -26.77 -5.84 21.12
C THR A 78 -27.40 -4.50 20.76
N LYS A 79 -28.46 -4.05 21.47
CA LYS A 79 -29.12 -2.75 21.24
C LYS A 79 -28.19 -1.56 21.36
N GLU A 80 -27.28 -1.59 22.31
CA GLU A 80 -26.30 -0.54 22.57
C GLU A 80 -24.99 -0.73 21.80
N THR A 81 -24.85 -1.84 21.07
CA THR A 81 -23.64 -2.15 20.31
C THR A 81 -23.57 -1.29 19.05
N ASP A 82 -22.55 -0.45 18.98
CA ASP A 82 -22.32 0.49 17.89
C ASP A 82 -21.52 -0.14 16.75
N ALA A 83 -22.10 -1.16 16.10
CA ALA A 83 -21.47 -1.92 15.02
C ALA A 83 -22.49 -2.59 14.10
N LEU A 84 -22.08 -2.88 12.88
CA LEU A 84 -22.75 -3.85 12.00
C LEU A 84 -22.18 -5.25 12.31
N ILE A 85 -23.06 -6.22 12.62
CA ILE A 85 -22.68 -7.57 13.05
C ILE A 85 -23.26 -8.60 12.09
N PHE A 86 -22.42 -9.55 11.62
CA PHE A 86 -22.86 -10.68 10.79
C PHE A 86 -22.73 -11.98 11.56
N VAL A 87 -23.85 -12.73 11.69
CA VAL A 87 -23.90 -14.06 12.32
C VAL A 87 -24.56 -15.08 11.38
N GLY A 88 -24.09 -16.34 11.39
CA GLY A 88 -24.59 -17.41 10.54
C GLY A 88 -25.64 -18.29 11.23
N LEU A 89 -26.75 -18.59 10.53
CA LEU A 89 -27.80 -19.48 11.03
C LEU A 89 -28.60 -20.15 9.90
N PRO A 90 -29.35 -21.25 10.18
CA PRO A 90 -30.36 -21.77 9.27
C PRO A 90 -31.66 -20.96 9.36
N LEU A 91 -32.22 -20.55 8.21
CA LEU A 91 -33.45 -19.77 8.15
C LEU A 91 -34.50 -20.46 7.29
N ARG A 92 -35.71 -20.65 7.84
CA ARG A 92 -36.89 -21.08 7.05
C ARG A 92 -37.50 -19.89 6.33
N HIS A 93 -37.60 -19.96 5.00
CA HIS A 93 -38.25 -18.93 4.21
C HIS A 93 -39.02 -19.60 3.06
N ARG A 94 -40.29 -19.19 2.84
CA ARG A 94 -41.16 -19.70 1.74
C ARG A 94 -41.15 -21.23 1.54
N GLY A 95 -41.17 -21.97 2.66
CA GLY A 95 -41.21 -23.43 2.64
C GLY A 95 -39.88 -24.13 2.31
N LYS A 96 -38.77 -23.38 2.23
CA LYS A 96 -37.41 -23.88 2.08
C LYS A 96 -36.58 -23.56 3.30
N LEU A 97 -35.43 -24.22 3.42
CA LEU A 97 -34.40 -23.91 4.42
C LEU A 97 -33.19 -23.33 3.73
N TYR A 98 -32.71 -22.22 4.22
CA TYR A 98 -31.55 -21.51 3.69
C TYR A 98 -30.44 -21.39 4.74
N ASN A 99 -29.22 -21.44 4.28
CA ASN A 99 -28.02 -21.05 5.01
C ASN A 99 -27.84 -19.56 4.84
N VAL A 100 -27.89 -18.77 5.92
CA VAL A 100 -27.91 -17.31 5.82
C VAL A 100 -26.90 -16.63 6.74
N ALA A 101 -26.42 -15.47 6.30
CA ALA A 101 -25.81 -14.47 7.14
C ALA A 101 -26.91 -13.46 7.57
N ALA A 102 -27.18 -13.34 8.87
CA ALA A 102 -28.01 -12.28 9.42
C ALA A 102 -27.14 -11.08 9.74
N ALA A 103 -27.55 -9.90 9.28
CA ALA A 103 -26.93 -8.62 9.61
C ALA A 103 -27.72 -7.95 10.73
N LEU A 104 -27.03 -7.58 11.82
CA LEU A 104 -27.61 -6.93 13.00
C LEU A 104 -27.00 -5.54 13.17
N ASN A 105 -27.83 -4.56 13.56
CA ASN A 105 -27.39 -3.22 13.92
C ASN A 105 -28.35 -2.61 14.96
N HIS A 106 -27.80 -2.14 16.09
CA HIS A 106 -28.56 -1.51 17.18
C HIS A 106 -29.81 -2.30 17.60
N GLY A 107 -29.65 -3.60 17.85
CA GLY A 107 -30.73 -4.46 18.30
C GLY A 107 -31.70 -4.91 17.20
N ARG A 108 -31.47 -4.55 15.95
CA ARG A 108 -32.35 -4.89 14.82
C ARG A 108 -31.69 -5.85 13.87
N ILE A 109 -32.47 -6.72 13.29
CA ILE A 109 -32.06 -7.50 12.12
C ILE A 109 -32.32 -6.63 10.90
N VAL A 110 -31.24 -6.21 10.22
CA VAL A 110 -31.33 -5.28 9.07
C VAL A 110 -31.33 -6.02 7.73
N GLY A 111 -31.03 -7.32 7.70
CA GLY A 111 -31.13 -8.10 6.47
C GLY A 111 -30.62 -9.54 6.62
N PHE A 112 -31.05 -10.40 5.70
CA PHE A 112 -30.57 -11.77 5.55
C PHE A 112 -29.95 -11.99 4.18
N VAL A 113 -28.72 -12.45 4.15
CA VAL A 113 -28.03 -12.81 2.91
C VAL A 113 -27.94 -14.34 2.84
N PRO A 114 -28.69 -15.00 1.95
CA PRO A 114 -28.63 -16.45 1.77
C PRO A 114 -27.43 -16.86 0.92
N LYS A 115 -26.89 -18.06 1.19
CA LYS A 115 -25.83 -18.69 0.40
C LYS A 115 -26.30 -18.95 -1.03
N THR A 116 -25.54 -18.51 -2.01
CA THR A 116 -25.88 -18.67 -3.43
C THR A 116 -25.51 -20.08 -3.91
N HIS A 117 -24.27 -20.50 -3.65
CA HIS A 117 -23.73 -21.76 -4.15
C HIS A 117 -23.65 -22.79 -3.03
N ILE A 118 -24.52 -23.81 -3.10
CA ILE A 118 -24.59 -24.88 -2.10
C ILE A 118 -23.67 -26.04 -2.54
N PRO A 119 -22.58 -26.34 -1.82
CA PRO A 119 -21.67 -27.43 -2.19
C PRO A 119 -22.34 -28.79 -2.01
N ASN A 120 -22.16 -29.68 -2.99
CA ASN A 120 -22.67 -31.04 -2.98
C ASN A 120 -21.73 -32.01 -3.71
N TYR A 121 -20.48 -32.02 -3.28
CA TYR A 121 -19.41 -32.85 -3.81
C TYR A 121 -18.41 -33.22 -2.71
N ASN A 122 -17.66 -34.31 -2.89
CA ASN A 122 -16.71 -34.88 -1.92
C ASN A 122 -17.34 -35.01 -0.51
N GLU A 123 -16.74 -34.31 0.47
CA GLU A 123 -17.21 -34.27 1.86
C GLU A 123 -18.45 -33.40 2.09
N PHE A 124 -18.84 -32.56 1.12
CA PHE A 124 -19.96 -31.65 1.26
C PHE A 124 -21.24 -32.22 0.66
N TYR A 125 -22.37 -32.12 1.40
CA TYR A 125 -23.70 -32.53 0.98
C TYR A 125 -24.81 -31.58 1.49
N GLU A 126 -24.52 -30.29 1.52
CA GLU A 126 -25.42 -29.25 2.04
C GLU A 126 -26.76 -29.20 1.28
N GLN A 127 -26.80 -29.55 -0.01
CA GLN A 127 -28.06 -29.65 -0.79
C GLN A 127 -29.07 -30.63 -0.22
N ARG A 128 -28.66 -31.52 0.69
CA ARG A 128 -29.57 -32.41 1.40
C ARG A 128 -30.53 -31.65 2.33
N GLN A 129 -30.06 -30.53 2.91
CA GLN A 129 -30.79 -29.75 3.89
C GLN A 129 -31.19 -28.38 3.35
N PHE A 130 -30.33 -27.73 2.55
CA PHE A 130 -30.45 -26.31 2.20
C PHE A 130 -30.69 -26.09 0.71
N ALA A 131 -31.51 -25.08 0.41
CA ALA A 131 -31.67 -24.53 -0.93
C ALA A 131 -30.65 -23.44 -1.20
N GLY A 132 -30.12 -23.39 -2.43
CA GLY A 132 -29.39 -22.23 -2.92
C GLY A 132 -30.36 -21.09 -3.20
N ALA A 133 -29.90 -19.86 -3.00
CA ALA A 133 -30.65 -18.69 -3.40
C ALA A 133 -30.45 -18.39 -4.89
N GLU A 134 -31.51 -18.04 -5.58
CA GLU A 134 -31.45 -17.56 -6.95
C GLU A 134 -31.05 -16.07 -6.95
N GLU A 135 -30.34 -15.64 -8.00
CA GLU A 135 -29.96 -14.24 -8.19
C GLU A 135 -31.16 -13.41 -8.71
N GLU A 136 -32.28 -13.44 -7.98
CA GLU A 136 -33.50 -12.72 -8.33
C GLU A 136 -33.86 -11.69 -7.25
N ASP A 137 -34.92 -10.94 -7.48
CA ASP A 137 -35.37 -9.80 -6.67
C ASP A 137 -35.31 -10.06 -5.16
N VAL A 138 -34.84 -9.03 -4.44
CA VAL A 138 -34.84 -9.05 -2.98
C VAL A 138 -36.28 -9.20 -2.47
N GLU A 139 -36.48 -10.22 -1.65
CA GLU A 139 -37.73 -10.53 -1.00
C GLU A 139 -37.76 -9.96 0.42
N PHE A 140 -38.94 -9.88 1.02
CA PHE A 140 -39.06 -9.49 2.42
C PHE A 140 -39.56 -10.69 3.25
N VAL A 141 -39.04 -10.82 4.48
CA VAL A 141 -39.39 -11.92 5.37
C VAL A 141 -40.68 -11.57 6.12
N ASP A 142 -41.78 -12.20 5.72
CA ASP A 142 -43.10 -12.06 6.36
C ASP A 142 -43.23 -12.74 7.74
N PHE A 143 -42.17 -13.28 8.30
CA PHE A 143 -42.18 -14.17 9.46
C PHE A 143 -42.63 -13.52 10.77
N LEU A 144 -42.64 -12.22 10.84
CA LEU A 144 -42.65 -11.53 12.12
C LEU A 144 -44.07 -11.25 12.63
N LYS A 145 -45.09 -11.49 11.81
CA LYS A 145 -46.49 -11.43 12.23
C LYS A 145 -46.81 -12.48 13.27
N GLY A 146 -46.66 -12.17 14.54
CA GLY A 146 -46.99 -13.03 15.67
C GLY A 146 -45.86 -13.30 16.67
N VAL A 147 -44.66 -12.86 16.42
CA VAL A 147 -43.48 -13.03 17.33
C VAL A 147 -43.09 -11.74 18.04
N ILE A 148 -43.43 -10.57 17.48
CA ILE A 148 -43.09 -9.27 18.02
C ILE A 148 -44.38 -8.56 18.41
N ASN A 149 -44.39 -7.84 19.55
CA ASN A 149 -45.51 -7.08 20.03
C ASN A 149 -46.00 -6.10 18.94
N GLU A 150 -47.33 -6.01 18.75
CA GLU A 150 -47.99 -5.19 17.72
C GLU A 150 -47.65 -3.67 17.79
N GLU A 151 -46.83 -3.23 18.75
CA GLU A 151 -46.41 -1.86 18.95
C GLU A 151 -45.10 -1.48 18.21
N ASP A 152 -44.37 -2.45 17.68
CA ASP A 152 -43.10 -2.23 16.92
C ASP A 152 -43.36 -2.27 15.40
N GLU A 153 -43.84 -1.19 14.81
CA GLU A 153 -44.07 -1.02 13.35
C GLU A 153 -42.85 -1.21 12.46
N PHE A 154 -41.63 -1.38 13.04
CA PHE A 154 -40.35 -1.40 12.34
C PHE A 154 -39.86 -2.78 11.83
N TRP A 155 -40.52 -3.85 12.22
CA TRP A 155 -40.06 -5.21 11.88
C TRP A 155 -40.74 -5.83 10.64
N ASP A 156 -41.63 -5.10 9.99
CA ASP A 156 -42.53 -5.65 8.96
C ASP A 156 -41.84 -5.94 7.62
N GLU A 157 -40.60 -5.48 7.38
CA GLU A 157 -39.95 -5.62 6.07
C GLU A 157 -38.42 -5.84 6.19
N ILE A 158 -37.97 -7.03 6.68
CA ILE A 158 -36.55 -7.37 6.67
C ILE A 158 -36.19 -7.93 5.28
N PRO A 159 -35.22 -7.31 4.55
CA PRO A 159 -34.83 -7.79 3.24
C PRO A 159 -34.10 -9.14 3.33
N PHE A 160 -34.46 -10.03 2.41
CA PHE A 160 -33.84 -11.32 2.21
C PHE A 160 -33.38 -11.41 0.74
N GLY A 161 -32.09 -11.61 0.49
CA GLY A 161 -31.58 -11.72 -0.88
C GLY A 161 -30.07 -11.71 -0.96
N THR A 162 -29.55 -12.19 -2.07
CA THR A 162 -28.11 -12.24 -2.33
C THR A 162 -27.55 -10.88 -2.71
N GLU A 163 -28.39 -9.96 -3.23
CA GLU A 163 -27.97 -8.66 -3.75
C GLU A 163 -28.26 -7.51 -2.77
N LEU A 164 -27.82 -7.67 -1.52
CA LEU A 164 -27.90 -6.64 -0.50
C LEU A 164 -26.55 -5.93 -0.34
N ILE A 165 -26.59 -4.59 -0.27
CA ILE A 165 -25.45 -3.77 0.15
C ILE A 165 -25.87 -2.96 1.38
N PHE A 166 -25.17 -3.18 2.49
CA PHE A 166 -25.35 -2.43 3.73
C PHE A 166 -24.53 -1.15 3.64
N GLU A 167 -25.17 0.00 3.80
CA GLU A 167 -24.57 1.33 3.62
C GLU A 167 -24.70 2.14 4.91
N CYS A 168 -23.56 2.63 5.43
CA CYS A 168 -23.53 3.42 6.63
C CYS A 168 -24.08 4.82 6.36
N GLU A 169 -25.06 5.26 7.15
CA GLU A 169 -25.72 6.58 6.98
C GLU A 169 -24.76 7.74 7.25
N GLU A 170 -23.88 7.61 8.25
CA GLU A 170 -22.93 8.65 8.66
C GLU A 170 -21.67 8.68 7.76
N PHE A 171 -21.32 7.56 7.11
CA PHE A 171 -20.12 7.45 6.31
C PHE A 171 -20.36 6.63 5.03
N PRO A 172 -20.78 7.26 3.91
CA PRO A 172 -21.25 6.56 2.70
C PRO A 172 -20.21 5.64 2.01
N GLU A 173 -18.90 5.83 2.23
CA GLU A 173 -17.89 4.90 1.75
C GLU A 173 -17.83 3.61 2.59
N PHE A 174 -18.43 3.57 3.77
CA PHE A 174 -18.54 2.36 4.57
C PHE A 174 -19.70 1.49 4.08
N THR A 175 -19.47 0.77 3.02
CA THR A 175 -20.43 -0.12 2.36
C THR A 175 -19.96 -1.57 2.46
N VAL A 176 -20.86 -2.45 2.89
CA VAL A 176 -20.58 -3.86 3.15
C VAL A 176 -21.53 -4.75 2.36
N ALA A 177 -21.02 -5.84 1.79
CA ALA A 177 -21.85 -6.93 1.27
C ALA A 177 -21.32 -8.26 1.78
N ALA A 178 -22.20 -9.28 1.83
CA ALA A 178 -21.86 -10.60 2.34
C ALA A 178 -21.94 -11.67 1.25
N GLU A 179 -21.06 -12.66 1.35
CA GLU A 179 -21.12 -13.93 0.65
C GLU A 179 -20.76 -15.05 1.63
N LEU A 180 -21.14 -16.29 1.35
CA LEU A 180 -20.99 -17.39 2.29
C LEU A 180 -20.11 -18.51 1.73
N CYS A 181 -19.02 -18.79 2.43
CA CYS A 181 -18.15 -19.97 2.27
C CYS A 181 -17.87 -20.34 0.79
N GLU A 182 -18.62 -21.31 0.24
CA GLU A 182 -18.48 -21.83 -1.14
C GLU A 182 -18.57 -20.72 -2.20
N ASP A 183 -19.29 -19.64 -1.93
CA ASP A 183 -19.44 -18.53 -2.85
C ASP A 183 -18.10 -17.93 -3.28
N LEU A 184 -17.05 -17.99 -2.42
CA LEU A 184 -15.69 -17.56 -2.78
C LEU A 184 -14.98 -18.56 -3.73
N TRP A 185 -15.34 -19.85 -3.69
CA TRP A 185 -14.60 -20.91 -4.38
C TRP A 185 -15.04 -21.12 -5.83
N VAL A 186 -16.19 -20.60 -6.20
CA VAL A 186 -16.74 -20.69 -7.57
C VAL A 186 -15.97 -19.79 -8.55
N PRO A 187 -16.03 -20.05 -9.87
CA PRO A 187 -15.35 -19.25 -10.88
C PRO A 187 -15.77 -17.77 -10.92
N ALA A 188 -17.02 -17.46 -10.54
CA ALA A 188 -17.58 -16.11 -10.49
C ALA A 188 -18.25 -15.86 -9.12
N PRO A 189 -17.47 -15.53 -8.09
CA PRO A 189 -18.00 -15.23 -6.76
C PRO A 189 -19.01 -14.07 -6.77
N PRO A 190 -20.07 -14.09 -5.94
CA PRO A 190 -21.03 -12.99 -5.79
C PRO A 190 -20.36 -11.66 -5.45
N SER A 191 -19.26 -11.69 -4.70
CA SER A 191 -18.45 -10.49 -4.37
C SER A 191 -18.01 -9.68 -5.58
N ILE A 192 -17.89 -10.28 -6.79
CA ILE A 192 -17.61 -9.53 -8.02
C ILE A 192 -18.74 -8.54 -8.28
N ARG A 193 -20.00 -9.00 -8.25
CA ARG A 193 -21.18 -8.15 -8.48
C ARG A 193 -21.31 -7.12 -7.35
N HIS A 194 -21.11 -7.53 -6.11
CA HIS A 194 -21.17 -6.63 -4.95
C HIS A 194 -20.18 -5.47 -5.07
N ALA A 195 -18.91 -5.76 -5.39
CA ALA A 195 -17.88 -4.73 -5.48
C ALA A 195 -18.11 -3.75 -6.64
N ILE A 196 -18.51 -4.24 -7.85
CA ILE A 196 -18.82 -3.35 -8.98
C ILE A 196 -20.11 -2.54 -8.77
N ASN A 197 -20.98 -2.96 -7.84
CA ASN A 197 -22.17 -2.23 -7.42
C ASN A 197 -21.93 -1.36 -6.18
N GLY A 198 -20.68 -1.23 -5.72
CA GLY A 198 -20.25 -0.22 -4.77
C GLY A 198 -19.91 -0.73 -3.37
N ALA A 199 -19.95 -2.04 -3.09
CA ALA A 199 -19.45 -2.54 -1.81
C ALA A 199 -17.93 -2.36 -1.71
N HIS A 200 -17.45 -1.66 -0.67
CA HIS A 200 -16.02 -1.49 -0.40
C HIS A 200 -15.47 -2.58 0.50
N ILE A 201 -16.33 -3.22 1.30
CA ILE A 201 -15.96 -4.33 2.16
C ILE A 201 -16.84 -5.54 1.82
N ILE A 202 -16.20 -6.69 1.65
CA ILE A 202 -16.87 -7.98 1.52
C ILE A 202 -16.63 -8.77 2.81
N VAL A 203 -17.69 -9.30 3.39
CA VAL A 203 -17.62 -10.26 4.48
C VAL A 203 -17.95 -11.65 3.94
N ASN A 204 -17.17 -12.65 4.35
CA ASN A 204 -17.41 -14.04 4.02
C ASN A 204 -17.46 -14.84 5.32
N ILE A 205 -18.66 -15.32 5.66
CA ILE A 205 -18.86 -16.22 6.79
C ILE A 205 -18.70 -17.66 6.29
N SER A 206 -17.84 -18.42 6.93
CA SER A 206 -17.42 -19.74 6.43
C SER A 206 -17.42 -20.81 7.50
N ALA A 207 -17.56 -22.06 7.05
CA ALA A 207 -17.23 -23.28 7.80
C ALA A 207 -16.36 -24.16 6.88
N SER A 208 -15.11 -23.77 6.71
CA SER A 208 -14.18 -24.48 5.83
C SER A 208 -13.34 -25.47 6.64
N ASP A 209 -13.45 -26.75 6.30
CA ASP A 209 -12.65 -27.84 6.88
C ASP A 209 -11.17 -27.70 6.55
N GLU A 210 -10.31 -28.38 7.29
CA GLU A 210 -8.88 -28.36 7.11
C GLU A 210 -8.37 -29.63 6.41
N MET A 211 -7.68 -29.41 5.30
CA MET A 211 -6.85 -30.40 4.61
C MET A 211 -5.43 -29.86 4.43
N VAL A 212 -4.47 -30.76 4.31
CA VAL A 212 -3.06 -30.36 4.10
C VAL A 212 -2.93 -29.52 2.83
N GLY A 213 -2.46 -28.27 2.97
CA GLY A 213 -2.26 -27.32 1.88
C GLY A 213 -3.49 -26.47 1.52
N LYS A 214 -4.68 -26.74 2.07
CA LYS A 214 -5.89 -25.96 1.81
C LYS A 214 -5.80 -24.52 2.34
N ASP A 215 -5.08 -24.32 3.43
CA ASP A 215 -4.86 -22.99 4.03
C ASP A 215 -4.18 -22.00 3.08
N SER A 216 -3.13 -22.43 2.39
CA SER A 216 -2.41 -21.57 1.44
C SER A 216 -3.28 -21.22 0.22
N TYR A 217 -4.09 -22.17 -0.24
CA TYR A 217 -5.02 -21.93 -1.33
C TYR A 217 -6.14 -20.95 -0.90
N ARG A 218 -6.75 -21.15 0.29
CA ARG A 218 -7.75 -20.25 0.89
C ARG A 218 -7.20 -18.83 1.02
N ARG A 219 -5.98 -18.70 1.55
CA ARG A 219 -5.28 -17.41 1.66
C ARG A 219 -5.10 -16.73 0.30
N THR A 220 -4.75 -17.52 -0.72
CA THR A 220 -4.60 -17.00 -2.10
C THR A 220 -5.94 -16.52 -2.66
N LEU A 221 -7.04 -17.23 -2.43
CA LEU A 221 -8.37 -16.81 -2.84
C LEU A 221 -8.78 -15.50 -2.18
N VAL A 222 -8.67 -15.39 -0.85
CA VAL A 222 -9.03 -14.19 -0.09
C VAL A 222 -8.21 -12.98 -0.53
N SER A 223 -6.88 -13.10 -0.57
CA SER A 223 -6.01 -12.00 -0.99
C SER A 223 -6.19 -11.64 -2.46
N GLY A 224 -6.34 -12.66 -3.33
CA GLY A 224 -6.56 -12.46 -4.76
C GLY A 224 -7.90 -11.78 -5.08
N GLN A 225 -8.96 -12.16 -4.38
CA GLN A 225 -10.28 -11.54 -4.54
C GLN A 225 -10.27 -10.10 -4.02
N SER A 226 -9.69 -9.85 -2.84
CA SER A 226 -9.48 -8.50 -2.32
C SER A 226 -8.72 -7.60 -3.30
N ALA A 227 -7.64 -8.11 -3.91
CA ALA A 227 -6.83 -7.38 -4.89
C ALA A 227 -7.60 -7.07 -6.17
N ARG A 228 -8.28 -8.08 -6.73
CA ARG A 228 -9.03 -7.94 -7.99
C ARG A 228 -10.15 -6.92 -7.88
N LEU A 229 -10.86 -6.93 -6.75
CA LEU A 229 -12.03 -6.09 -6.51
C LEU A 229 -11.68 -4.74 -5.88
N ILE A 230 -10.41 -4.52 -5.50
CA ILE A 230 -9.97 -3.33 -4.76
C ILE A 230 -10.91 -3.12 -3.56
N CYS A 231 -10.98 -4.11 -2.67
CA CYS A 231 -11.88 -4.11 -1.53
C CYS A 231 -11.20 -4.59 -0.25
N GLY A 232 -11.80 -4.25 0.91
CA GLY A 232 -11.59 -4.97 2.14
C GLY A 232 -12.27 -6.33 2.05
N TYR A 233 -11.62 -7.39 2.52
CA TYR A 233 -12.21 -8.72 2.55
C TYR A 233 -12.01 -9.34 3.92
N ILE A 234 -13.12 -9.66 4.61
CA ILE A 234 -13.12 -10.22 5.96
C ILE A 234 -13.67 -11.64 5.87
N TYR A 235 -12.85 -12.60 6.25
CA TYR A 235 -13.19 -14.01 6.24
C TYR A 235 -13.19 -14.54 7.68
N ALA A 236 -14.34 -15.04 8.14
CA ALA A 236 -14.49 -15.68 9.44
C ALA A 236 -14.86 -17.16 9.25
N SER A 237 -14.14 -18.08 9.89
CA SER A 237 -14.32 -19.51 9.70
C SER A 237 -14.58 -20.26 11.00
N ALA A 238 -15.43 -21.30 10.93
CA ALA A 238 -15.69 -22.22 12.04
C ALA A 238 -14.41 -22.91 12.52
N GLY A 239 -14.34 -23.19 13.81
CA GLY A 239 -13.16 -23.74 14.46
C GLY A 239 -13.48 -24.83 15.49
N GLU A 240 -12.83 -24.76 16.66
CA GLU A 240 -13.00 -25.71 17.74
C GLU A 240 -14.45 -25.75 18.23
N GLY A 241 -14.96 -26.96 18.44
CA GLY A 241 -16.32 -27.23 18.92
C GLY A 241 -17.20 -27.87 17.89
N GLU A 242 -16.87 -27.75 16.60
CA GLU A 242 -17.55 -28.52 15.55
C GLU A 242 -17.30 -30.02 15.69
N SER A 243 -18.25 -30.85 15.22
CA SER A 243 -18.08 -32.29 15.27
C SER A 243 -16.91 -32.75 14.39
N THR A 244 -16.11 -33.68 14.92
CA THR A 244 -14.94 -34.23 14.24
C THR A 244 -15.18 -35.66 13.74
N GLN A 245 -16.38 -35.97 13.22
CA GLN A 245 -16.66 -37.28 12.65
C GLN A 245 -15.66 -37.63 11.54
N ASP A 246 -15.63 -36.84 10.47
CA ASP A 246 -14.72 -37.03 9.35
C ASP A 246 -13.90 -35.78 9.04
N LEU A 247 -14.33 -34.60 9.50
CA LEU A 247 -13.74 -33.29 9.20
C LEU A 247 -13.23 -32.58 10.45
N VAL A 248 -12.24 -31.75 10.29
CA VAL A 248 -11.73 -30.85 11.34
C VAL A 248 -11.78 -29.43 10.83
N PHE A 249 -12.22 -28.49 11.66
CA PHE A 249 -12.33 -27.07 11.34
C PHE A 249 -11.24 -26.29 12.07
N GLY A 250 -10.55 -25.44 11.33
CA GLY A 250 -9.31 -24.80 11.80
C GLY A 250 -9.46 -23.39 12.36
N GLY A 251 -10.61 -22.73 12.18
CA GLY A 251 -10.81 -21.37 12.68
C GLY A 251 -9.92 -20.32 12.04
N GLN A 252 -9.51 -20.50 10.77
CA GLN A 252 -8.65 -19.54 10.09
C GLN A 252 -9.44 -18.29 9.69
N ASN A 253 -9.30 -17.23 10.45
CA ASN A 253 -9.84 -15.91 10.14
C ASN A 253 -8.81 -15.07 9.38
N MET A 254 -9.28 -14.25 8.44
CA MET A 254 -8.41 -13.39 7.62
C MET A 254 -9.06 -12.03 7.38
N ILE A 255 -8.25 -10.98 7.43
CA ILE A 255 -8.65 -9.62 7.03
C ILE A 255 -7.65 -9.15 5.97
N ALA A 256 -8.12 -8.90 4.76
CA ALA A 256 -7.31 -8.42 3.64
C ALA A 256 -7.83 -7.07 3.12
N GLU A 257 -6.93 -6.27 2.55
CA GLU A 257 -7.26 -4.99 1.91
C GLU A 257 -6.45 -4.85 0.62
N ASN A 258 -7.15 -4.77 -0.51
CA ASN A 258 -6.51 -4.59 -1.83
C ASN A 258 -5.31 -5.53 -2.04
N GLY A 259 -5.49 -6.81 -1.72
CA GLY A 259 -4.50 -7.87 -1.87
C GLY A 259 -3.50 -8.02 -0.71
N SER A 260 -3.44 -7.08 0.20
CA SER A 260 -2.55 -7.16 1.37
C SER A 260 -3.26 -7.84 2.53
N MET A 261 -2.67 -8.89 3.10
CA MET A 261 -3.14 -9.51 4.33
C MET A 261 -2.81 -8.60 5.51
N LEU A 262 -3.84 -8.08 6.19
CA LEU A 262 -3.70 -7.17 7.34
C LEU A 262 -3.63 -7.92 8.66
N ALA A 263 -4.47 -8.95 8.80
CA ALA A 263 -4.48 -9.83 9.97
C ALA A 263 -4.89 -11.24 9.56
N GLU A 264 -4.34 -12.23 10.24
CA GLU A 264 -4.64 -13.66 10.05
C GLU A 264 -4.51 -14.38 11.38
N SER A 265 -5.50 -15.23 11.73
CA SER A 265 -5.45 -16.03 12.94
C SER A 265 -4.55 -17.27 12.75
N ARG A 266 -4.09 -17.81 13.88
CA ARG A 266 -3.48 -19.14 13.85
C ARG A 266 -4.57 -20.19 13.67
N ARG A 267 -4.28 -21.20 12.84
CA ARG A 267 -5.18 -22.34 12.69
C ARG A 267 -5.22 -23.19 13.97
N PHE A 268 -6.36 -23.82 14.20
CA PHE A 268 -6.65 -24.67 15.35
C PHE A 268 -6.66 -23.92 16.70
N GLU A 269 -6.87 -22.61 16.64
CA GLU A 269 -7.06 -21.75 17.80
C GLU A 269 -8.30 -20.88 17.55
N ASN A 270 -9.23 -20.87 18.51
CA ASN A 270 -10.36 -19.94 18.47
C ASN A 270 -9.91 -18.57 18.94
N GLY A 271 -10.61 -17.51 18.56
CA GLY A 271 -10.33 -16.16 19.00
C GLY A 271 -10.75 -15.09 18.01
N ILE A 272 -10.29 -13.89 18.24
CA ILE A 272 -10.67 -12.70 17.48
C ILE A 272 -9.41 -12.08 16.86
N ILE A 273 -9.50 -11.69 15.59
CA ILE A 273 -8.50 -10.88 14.93
C ILE A 273 -9.07 -9.50 14.60
N TYR A 274 -8.21 -8.50 14.62
CA TYR A 274 -8.57 -7.11 14.43
C TYR A 274 -7.70 -6.45 13.37
N SER A 275 -8.28 -5.52 12.62
CA SER A 275 -7.52 -4.58 11.78
C SER A 275 -8.37 -3.34 11.48
N GLU A 276 -7.81 -2.38 10.74
CA GLU A 276 -8.53 -1.23 10.20
C GLU A 276 -8.48 -1.28 8.67
N ILE A 277 -9.64 -1.18 8.01
CA ILE A 277 -9.76 -1.07 6.56
C ILE A 277 -9.88 0.41 6.19
N ASP A 278 -9.08 0.83 5.21
CA ASP A 278 -9.07 2.19 4.67
C ASP A 278 -10.02 2.29 3.46
N VAL A 279 -11.32 2.47 3.71
CA VAL A 279 -12.34 2.52 2.65
C VAL A 279 -12.17 3.73 1.72
N GLN A 280 -11.67 4.85 2.23
CA GLN A 280 -11.38 6.03 1.41
C GLN A 280 -10.27 5.73 0.39
N ARG A 281 -9.21 5.04 0.81
CA ARG A 281 -8.16 4.56 -0.10
C ARG A 281 -8.73 3.63 -1.16
N LEU A 282 -9.61 2.71 -0.78
CA LEU A 282 -10.23 1.78 -1.73
C LEU A 282 -11.08 2.53 -2.77
N ALA A 283 -11.87 3.50 -2.35
CA ALA A 283 -12.64 4.37 -3.25
C ALA A 283 -11.75 5.16 -4.20
N ASP A 284 -10.65 5.73 -3.70
CA ASP A 284 -9.68 6.48 -4.50
C ASP A 284 -8.93 5.61 -5.51
N GLU A 285 -8.54 4.39 -5.14
CA GLU A 285 -7.90 3.44 -6.06
C GLU A 285 -8.86 3.02 -7.19
N ARG A 286 -10.12 2.73 -6.86
CA ARG A 286 -11.16 2.43 -7.87
C ARG A 286 -11.37 3.60 -8.84
N ARG A 287 -11.47 4.84 -8.33
CA ARG A 287 -11.63 6.05 -9.14
C ARG A 287 -10.47 6.29 -10.10
N ARG A 288 -9.24 5.93 -9.71
CA ARG A 288 -8.05 6.06 -10.54
C ARG A 288 -7.95 4.99 -11.63
N MET A 289 -8.54 3.83 -11.40
CA MET A 289 -8.52 2.72 -12.34
C MET A 289 -9.60 2.92 -13.42
N SER A 290 -9.22 3.47 -14.57
CA SER A 290 -10.14 3.79 -15.67
C SER A 290 -10.94 2.59 -16.20
N THR A 291 -10.48 1.37 -15.94
CA THR A 291 -11.15 0.11 -16.29
C THR A 291 -12.05 -0.45 -15.19
N TYR A 292 -12.07 0.18 -14.00
CA TYR A 292 -13.04 -0.17 -12.97
C TYR A 292 -14.40 0.41 -13.37
N PRO A 293 -15.49 -0.40 -13.41
CA PRO A 293 -16.78 0.08 -13.90
C PRO A 293 -17.39 1.14 -12.94
N ALA A 294 -18.20 2.02 -13.50
CA ALA A 294 -19.01 2.92 -12.70
C ALA A 294 -20.06 2.11 -11.90
N VAL A 295 -20.33 2.53 -10.67
CA VAL A 295 -21.30 1.86 -9.81
C VAL A 295 -22.69 1.92 -10.42
N SER A 296 -23.35 0.76 -10.53
CA SER A 296 -24.76 0.64 -10.92
C SER A 296 -25.62 0.63 -9.65
N ILE A 297 -26.37 1.69 -9.41
CA ILE A 297 -27.24 1.80 -8.22
C ILE A 297 -28.57 1.04 -8.35
N CYS A 298 -28.86 0.47 -9.50
CA CYS A 298 -30.16 -0.15 -9.80
C CYS A 298 -30.18 -1.67 -9.63
N SER A 299 -29.05 -2.33 -9.40
CA SER A 299 -28.98 -3.81 -9.37
C SER A 299 -28.94 -4.41 -7.97
N HIS A 300 -28.66 -3.60 -6.94
CA HIS A 300 -28.60 -4.06 -5.55
C HIS A 300 -29.50 -3.21 -4.67
N THR A 301 -30.15 -3.88 -3.71
CA THR A 301 -30.91 -3.20 -2.67
C THR A 301 -29.97 -2.61 -1.63
N ARG A 302 -30.13 -1.31 -1.34
CA ARG A 302 -29.38 -0.62 -0.31
C ARG A 302 -30.12 -0.71 1.01
N VAL A 303 -29.39 -1.17 2.03
CA VAL A 303 -29.90 -1.32 3.40
C VAL A 303 -29.11 -0.37 4.30
N GLY A 304 -29.79 0.62 4.89
CA GLY A 304 -29.15 1.56 5.81
C GLY A 304 -28.79 0.92 7.13
N PHE A 305 -27.62 1.29 7.67
CA PHE A 305 -27.24 1.05 9.05
C PHE A 305 -26.50 2.26 9.61
N SER A 306 -26.45 2.38 10.93
CA SER A 306 -25.88 3.53 11.62
C SER A 306 -24.76 3.09 12.57
N VAL A 307 -23.70 3.89 12.64
CA VAL A 307 -22.65 3.78 13.66
C VAL A 307 -22.12 5.17 14.00
N ALA A 308 -21.77 5.41 15.27
CA ALA A 308 -21.26 6.69 15.72
C ALA A 308 -19.95 7.06 15.01
N GLU A 309 -19.86 8.32 14.57
CA GLU A 309 -18.62 8.85 14.01
C GLU A 309 -17.60 9.12 15.12
N GLU A 310 -16.56 8.31 15.17
CA GLU A 310 -15.45 8.49 16.11
C GLU A 310 -14.08 8.31 15.42
N GLU A 311 -13.03 8.85 16.03
CA GLU A 311 -11.69 8.67 15.49
C GLU A 311 -11.17 7.25 15.78
N THR A 312 -11.00 6.45 14.75
CA THR A 312 -10.45 5.09 14.84
C THR A 312 -9.01 5.11 15.35
N ARG A 313 -8.73 4.39 16.44
CA ARG A 313 -7.37 4.14 16.89
C ARG A 313 -6.72 3.13 15.95
N LEU A 314 -5.64 3.55 15.28
CA LEU A 314 -4.93 2.69 14.35
C LEU A 314 -3.96 1.76 15.07
N THR A 315 -4.01 0.48 14.74
CA THR A 315 -3.07 -0.56 15.19
C THR A 315 -2.19 -1.06 14.05
N ARG A 316 -2.51 -0.70 12.81
CA ARG A 316 -1.72 -1.02 11.61
C ARG A 316 -0.33 -0.42 11.70
N LYS A 317 0.63 -1.18 11.20
CA LYS A 317 2.01 -0.71 11.04
C LYS A 317 2.23 -0.25 9.61
N TYR A 318 2.80 0.94 9.47
CA TYR A 318 3.22 1.49 8.18
C TYR A 318 4.73 1.42 8.06
N PRO A 319 5.29 0.99 6.91
CA PRO A 319 6.74 0.93 6.74
C PRO A 319 7.33 2.34 6.71
N GLN A 320 8.42 2.57 7.47
CA GLN A 320 9.19 3.83 7.42
C GLN A 320 9.76 4.06 6.03
N TYR A 321 10.14 2.99 5.36
CA TYR A 321 10.68 2.99 3.99
C TYR A 321 9.70 2.32 3.03
N PRO A 322 8.62 3.02 2.58
CA PRO A 322 7.53 2.38 1.82
C PRO A 322 7.96 1.87 0.43
N PHE A 323 9.11 2.32 -0.07
CA PHE A 323 9.70 1.83 -1.31
C PHE A 323 10.58 0.59 -1.15
N VAL A 324 10.90 0.21 0.10
CA VAL A 324 11.85 -0.87 0.42
C VAL A 324 11.11 -2.00 1.12
N PRO A 325 11.12 -3.24 0.61
CA PRO A 325 10.54 -4.38 1.30
C PRO A 325 11.21 -4.62 2.66
N SER A 326 10.40 -4.99 3.65
CA SER A 326 10.89 -5.29 5.01
C SER A 326 11.60 -6.65 5.09
N VAL A 327 11.16 -7.62 4.29
CA VAL A 327 11.73 -8.98 4.23
C VAL A 327 12.99 -8.96 3.35
N LYS A 328 14.07 -9.55 3.83
CA LYS A 328 15.38 -9.49 3.17
C LYS A 328 15.36 -10.15 1.79
N GLU A 329 14.79 -11.33 1.70
CA GLU A 329 14.70 -12.13 0.48
C GLU A 329 13.93 -11.38 -0.62
N GLU A 330 12.78 -10.82 -0.29
CA GLU A 330 11.98 -10.00 -1.20
C GLU A 330 12.71 -8.71 -1.60
N ARG A 331 13.46 -8.11 -0.67
CA ARG A 331 14.25 -6.92 -0.94
C ARG A 331 15.40 -7.22 -1.91
N ASP A 332 16.10 -8.33 -1.73
CA ASP A 332 17.22 -8.73 -2.58
C ASP A 332 16.74 -9.05 -4.00
N GLU A 333 15.61 -9.76 -4.14
CA GLU A 333 14.96 -10.00 -5.43
C GLU A 333 14.57 -8.70 -6.13
N ARG A 334 13.92 -7.78 -5.41
CA ARG A 334 13.54 -6.46 -5.96
C ARG A 334 14.76 -5.60 -6.31
N CYS A 335 15.83 -5.65 -5.54
CA CYS A 335 17.05 -4.93 -5.89
C CYS A 335 17.63 -5.43 -7.22
N GLU A 336 17.67 -6.75 -7.42
CA GLU A 336 18.11 -7.33 -8.68
C GLU A 336 17.20 -6.94 -9.85
N GLU A 337 15.88 -6.98 -9.65
CA GLU A 337 14.89 -6.56 -10.65
C GLU A 337 15.06 -5.10 -11.04
N ILE A 338 15.18 -4.19 -10.06
CA ILE A 338 15.37 -2.74 -10.29
C ILE A 338 16.63 -2.48 -11.09
N LEU A 339 17.78 -3.05 -10.69
CA LEU A 339 19.04 -2.89 -11.41
C LEU A 339 18.95 -3.42 -12.85
N ASN A 340 18.19 -4.49 -13.08
CA ASN A 340 17.95 -5.02 -14.42
C ASN A 340 17.06 -4.08 -15.25
N ILE A 341 15.99 -3.53 -14.69
CA ILE A 341 15.11 -2.56 -15.37
C ILE A 341 15.93 -1.32 -15.77
N GLN A 342 16.72 -0.77 -14.84
CA GLN A 342 17.58 0.40 -15.12
C GLN A 342 18.60 0.10 -16.25
N ALA A 343 19.30 -1.03 -16.14
CA ALA A 343 20.31 -1.44 -17.14
C ALA A 343 19.71 -1.70 -18.52
N MET A 344 18.53 -2.34 -18.59
CA MET A 344 17.84 -2.59 -19.86
C MET A 344 17.32 -1.30 -20.50
N GLY A 345 16.86 -0.34 -19.70
CA GLY A 345 16.47 0.98 -20.20
C GLY A 345 17.65 1.70 -20.86
N LEU A 346 18.79 1.75 -20.18
CA LEU A 346 20.01 2.36 -20.71
C LEU A 346 20.52 1.61 -21.97
N LYS A 347 20.58 0.29 -21.89
CA LYS A 347 20.95 -0.56 -23.04
C LYS A 347 20.15 -0.21 -24.28
N LYS A 348 18.81 -0.19 -24.16
CA LYS A 348 17.93 0.10 -25.30
C LYS A 348 18.19 1.51 -25.88
N ARG A 349 18.41 2.50 -25.02
CA ARG A 349 18.74 3.87 -25.45
C ARG A 349 20.05 3.90 -26.25
N MET A 350 21.11 3.26 -25.74
CA MET A 350 22.41 3.22 -26.39
C MET A 350 22.37 2.47 -27.73
N GLU A 351 21.71 1.33 -27.79
CA GLU A 351 21.54 0.55 -29.03
C GLU A 351 20.78 1.37 -30.09
N HIS A 352 19.71 2.09 -29.69
CA HIS A 352 18.89 2.87 -30.62
C HIS A 352 19.66 4.00 -31.29
N ILE A 353 20.49 4.70 -30.52
CA ILE A 353 21.29 5.83 -31.05
C ILE A 353 22.68 5.39 -31.55
N HIS A 354 22.94 4.10 -31.55
CA HIS A 354 24.25 3.52 -31.93
C HIS A 354 25.42 4.12 -31.14
N SER A 355 25.21 4.39 -29.85
CA SER A 355 26.22 4.99 -28.98
C SER A 355 27.34 4.00 -28.73
N ARG A 356 28.61 4.50 -28.82
CA ARG A 356 29.82 3.69 -28.58
C ARG A 356 30.35 3.83 -27.16
N SER A 357 29.90 4.81 -26.43
CA SER A 357 30.35 5.10 -25.08
C SER A 357 29.21 5.67 -24.23
N ALA A 358 29.42 5.78 -22.93
CA ALA A 358 28.55 6.51 -22.05
C ALA A 358 29.39 7.33 -21.05
N VAL A 359 28.92 8.52 -20.71
CA VAL A 359 29.61 9.48 -19.84
C VAL A 359 28.80 9.65 -18.55
N VAL A 360 29.48 9.74 -17.42
CA VAL A 360 28.86 10.05 -16.12
C VAL A 360 29.75 10.97 -15.29
N GLY A 361 29.15 11.95 -14.65
CA GLY A 361 29.81 12.74 -13.61
C GLY A 361 29.96 11.91 -12.34
N LEU A 362 31.18 11.61 -11.93
CA LEU A 362 31.44 10.77 -10.76
C LEU A 362 31.94 11.64 -9.59
N SER A 363 31.02 11.94 -8.65
CA SER A 363 31.34 12.71 -7.45
C SER A 363 31.91 11.85 -6.31
N GLY A 364 31.69 10.52 -6.36
CA GLY A 364 31.97 9.61 -5.24
C GLY A 364 30.84 9.53 -4.22
N GLY A 365 29.68 10.15 -4.52
CA GLY A 365 28.43 10.00 -3.74
C GLY A 365 27.55 8.86 -4.23
N LEU A 366 26.50 8.56 -3.47
CA LEU A 366 25.61 7.41 -3.69
C LEU A 366 24.95 7.37 -5.07
N ASP A 367 24.46 8.51 -5.56
CA ASP A 367 23.67 8.57 -6.79
C ASP A 367 24.52 8.33 -8.04
N SER A 368 25.71 8.96 -8.09
CA SER A 368 26.67 8.72 -9.16
C SER A 368 27.24 7.30 -9.10
N THR A 369 27.37 6.73 -7.91
CA THR A 369 27.76 5.32 -7.71
C THR A 369 26.72 4.40 -8.29
N LEU A 370 25.44 4.55 -7.93
CA LEU A 370 24.36 3.72 -8.49
C LEU A 370 24.30 3.83 -10.02
N ALA A 371 24.40 5.04 -10.56
CA ALA A 371 24.41 5.25 -12.00
C ALA A 371 25.56 4.48 -12.68
N LEU A 372 26.76 4.50 -12.12
CA LEU A 372 27.92 3.78 -12.65
C LEU A 372 27.75 2.24 -12.56
N LEU A 373 27.17 1.73 -11.46
CA LEU A 373 26.84 0.30 -11.33
C LEU A 373 25.83 -0.15 -12.39
N VAL A 374 24.80 0.66 -12.67
CA VAL A 374 23.83 0.42 -13.74
C VAL A 374 24.49 0.44 -15.12
N MET A 375 25.40 1.41 -15.36
CA MET A 375 26.15 1.49 -16.61
C MET A 375 27.02 0.25 -16.83
N ALA A 376 27.77 -0.19 -15.82
CA ALA A 376 28.58 -1.41 -15.89
C ALA A 376 27.73 -2.63 -16.28
N ARG A 377 26.57 -2.79 -15.61
CA ARG A 377 25.63 -3.88 -15.93
C ARG A 377 25.05 -3.77 -17.34
N ALA A 378 24.75 -2.57 -17.82
CA ALA A 378 24.26 -2.35 -19.19
C ALA A 378 25.31 -2.71 -20.24
N PHE A 379 26.56 -2.31 -20.01
CA PHE A 379 27.68 -2.61 -20.90
C PHE A 379 27.96 -4.12 -20.98
N ASP A 380 27.97 -4.81 -19.83
CA ASP A 380 28.10 -6.28 -19.80
C ASP A 380 27.00 -6.95 -20.63
N ARG A 381 25.74 -6.48 -20.51
CA ARG A 381 24.60 -7.02 -21.29
C ARG A 381 24.68 -6.72 -22.79
N MET A 382 25.40 -5.70 -23.18
CA MET A 382 25.66 -5.36 -24.59
C MET A 382 26.90 -6.06 -25.13
N GLY A 383 27.73 -6.69 -24.28
CA GLY A 383 29.05 -7.20 -24.66
C GLY A 383 30.02 -6.08 -25.02
N MET A 384 29.82 -4.88 -24.50
CA MET A 384 30.70 -3.74 -24.70
C MET A 384 31.79 -3.69 -23.62
N PRO A 385 33.02 -3.28 -23.94
CA PRO A 385 34.08 -3.16 -22.96
C PRO A 385 33.79 -1.98 -22.01
N ARG A 386 34.02 -2.17 -20.71
CA ARG A 386 33.72 -1.19 -19.67
C ARG A 386 34.65 0.04 -19.72
N ASP A 387 35.77 0.00 -20.42
CA ASP A 387 36.65 1.15 -20.67
C ASP A 387 36.01 2.23 -21.58
N GLN A 388 34.89 1.87 -22.23
CA GLN A 388 34.03 2.83 -22.94
C GLN A 388 33.03 3.54 -22.01
N ILE A 389 33.03 3.25 -20.72
CA ILE A 389 32.37 4.05 -19.68
C ILE A 389 33.34 5.15 -19.25
N HIS A 390 32.99 6.40 -19.56
CA HIS A 390 33.82 7.56 -19.25
C HIS A 390 33.30 8.22 -17.97
N CYS A 391 33.96 7.97 -16.87
CA CYS A 391 33.75 8.66 -15.60
C CYS A 391 34.52 9.98 -15.62
N VAL A 392 33.87 11.08 -15.32
CA VAL A 392 34.50 12.39 -15.21
C VAL A 392 34.36 12.90 -13.78
N THR A 393 35.49 13.05 -13.07
CA THR A 393 35.51 13.72 -11.78
C THR A 393 35.95 15.19 -11.96
N MET A 394 35.20 16.08 -11.33
CA MET A 394 35.38 17.53 -11.54
C MET A 394 35.57 18.25 -10.19
N PRO A 395 36.79 18.18 -9.61
CA PRO A 395 37.05 18.85 -8.36
C PRO A 395 36.81 20.36 -8.48
N CYS A 396 36.09 20.92 -7.50
CA CYS A 396 35.87 22.35 -7.36
C CYS A 396 36.07 22.77 -5.89
N PHE A 397 35.42 23.84 -5.46
CA PHE A 397 35.64 24.42 -4.13
C PHE A 397 35.16 23.52 -2.98
N GLY A 398 34.14 22.68 -3.18
CA GLY A 398 33.52 21.85 -2.15
C GLY A 398 33.93 20.38 -2.11
N THR A 399 34.78 19.92 -3.05
CA THR A 399 35.15 18.48 -3.14
C THR A 399 36.04 18.07 -1.97
N THR A 400 35.73 16.94 -1.30
CA THR A 400 36.55 16.40 -0.20
C THR A 400 37.49 15.30 -0.69
N ASP A 401 38.60 15.07 0.03
CA ASP A 401 39.57 14.02 -0.32
C ASP A 401 38.94 12.63 -0.29
N ARG A 402 38.01 12.35 0.64
CA ARG A 402 37.34 11.04 0.78
C ARG A 402 36.49 10.72 -0.45
N THR A 403 35.61 11.64 -0.87
CA THR A 403 34.72 11.43 -2.02
C THR A 403 35.51 11.32 -3.32
N TYR A 404 36.58 12.11 -3.47
CA TYR A 404 37.49 12.01 -4.60
C TYR A 404 38.19 10.63 -4.67
N GLN A 405 38.71 10.12 -3.55
CA GLN A 405 39.36 8.82 -3.49
C GLN A 405 38.36 7.69 -3.80
N ASN A 406 37.13 7.80 -3.31
CA ASN A 406 36.06 6.86 -3.60
C ASN A 406 35.74 6.83 -5.10
N ALA A 407 35.63 7.97 -5.76
CA ALA A 407 35.42 8.06 -7.20
C ALA A 407 36.54 7.35 -7.98
N CYS A 408 37.81 7.60 -7.60
CA CYS A 408 38.98 6.99 -8.24
C CYS A 408 39.01 5.46 -8.07
N LYS A 409 38.78 4.96 -6.85
CA LYS A 409 38.77 3.51 -6.57
C LYS A 409 37.62 2.80 -7.27
N LEU A 410 36.40 3.37 -7.16
CA LEU A 410 35.18 2.80 -7.77
C LEU A 410 35.33 2.63 -9.29
N SER A 411 35.79 3.70 -9.97
CA SER A 411 36.02 3.66 -11.42
C SER A 411 37.01 2.55 -11.81
N ARG A 412 38.12 2.43 -11.06
CA ARG A 412 39.14 1.38 -11.30
C ARG A 412 38.59 -0.02 -11.08
N CYS A 413 37.91 -0.29 -9.95
CA CYS A 413 37.33 -1.60 -9.64
C CYS A 413 36.33 -2.04 -10.71
N LEU A 414 35.57 -1.11 -11.29
CA LEU A 414 34.61 -1.42 -12.36
C LEU A 414 35.22 -1.47 -13.76
N GLY A 415 36.52 -1.15 -13.91
CA GLY A 415 37.19 -1.12 -15.21
C GLY A 415 36.77 0.04 -16.12
N ALA A 416 36.19 1.10 -15.56
CA ALA A 416 35.76 2.29 -16.28
C ALA A 416 36.94 3.27 -16.44
N LYS A 417 36.92 4.08 -17.50
CA LYS A 417 37.92 5.11 -17.75
C LYS A 417 37.61 6.36 -16.92
N LEU A 418 38.54 6.79 -16.06
CA LEU A 418 38.43 8.01 -15.27
C LEU A 418 39.20 9.16 -15.90
N THR A 419 38.55 10.30 -16.01
CA THR A 419 39.18 11.59 -16.41
C THR A 419 38.91 12.63 -15.31
N GLU A 420 39.96 13.36 -14.92
CA GLU A 420 39.83 14.49 -13.99
C GLU A 420 39.85 15.78 -14.77
N VAL A 421 38.90 16.67 -14.45
CA VAL A 421 38.82 18.03 -15.01
C VAL A 421 38.68 19.04 -13.87
N ASN A 422 39.71 19.83 -13.61
CA ASN A 422 39.63 20.91 -12.61
C ASN A 422 38.88 22.10 -13.18
N ILE A 423 37.68 22.36 -12.65
CA ILE A 423 36.77 23.41 -13.15
C ILE A 423 36.93 24.77 -12.46
N LYS A 424 37.83 24.91 -11.47
CA LYS A 424 37.96 26.15 -10.66
C LYS A 424 38.23 27.37 -11.50
N GLU A 425 39.13 27.27 -12.50
CA GLU A 425 39.48 28.42 -13.35
C GLU A 425 38.30 28.83 -14.23
N ALA A 426 37.61 27.87 -14.86
CA ALA A 426 36.42 28.13 -15.68
C ALA A 426 35.31 28.82 -14.88
N VAL A 427 35.02 28.33 -13.68
CA VAL A 427 34.02 28.93 -12.77
C VAL A 427 34.45 30.36 -12.34
N ASN A 428 35.72 30.59 -12.04
CA ASN A 428 36.22 31.95 -11.70
C ASN A 428 36.14 32.90 -12.89
N VAL A 429 36.40 32.44 -14.11
CA VAL A 429 36.20 33.26 -15.32
C VAL A 429 34.70 33.60 -15.45
N HIS A 430 33.82 32.62 -15.28
CA HIS A 430 32.39 32.86 -15.34
C HIS A 430 31.92 33.87 -14.27
N PHE A 431 32.37 33.77 -13.01
CA PHE A 431 32.04 34.75 -11.96
C PHE A 431 32.43 36.15 -12.37
N ARG A 432 33.64 36.32 -12.92
CA ARG A 432 34.11 37.60 -13.41
C ARG A 432 33.24 38.15 -14.54
N ASP A 433 32.86 37.31 -15.49
CA ASP A 433 32.07 37.71 -16.65
C ASP A 433 30.65 38.16 -16.28
N ILE A 434 30.04 37.54 -15.23
CA ILE A 434 28.72 37.94 -14.72
C ILE A 434 28.78 38.98 -13.59
N GLY A 435 29.98 39.39 -13.16
CA GLY A 435 30.16 40.33 -12.07
C GLY A 435 29.81 39.80 -10.69
N HIS A 436 29.88 38.47 -10.48
CA HIS A 436 29.64 37.85 -9.18
C HIS A 436 30.91 37.85 -8.32
N ASP A 437 30.75 38.21 -7.05
CA ASP A 437 31.84 38.15 -6.06
C ASP A 437 32.03 36.70 -5.59
N PRO A 438 33.21 36.07 -5.83
CA PRO A 438 33.44 34.68 -5.43
C PRO A 438 33.43 34.43 -3.92
N ASP A 439 33.49 35.46 -3.08
CA ASP A 439 33.39 35.35 -1.63
C ASP A 439 31.94 35.31 -1.15
N ILE A 440 30.95 35.57 -2.02
CA ILE A 440 29.53 35.46 -1.75
C ILE A 440 29.06 34.04 -2.14
N HIS A 441 28.90 33.18 -1.15
CA HIS A 441 28.47 31.76 -1.32
C HIS A 441 26.95 31.64 -1.36
N ASP A 442 26.33 32.22 -2.38
CA ASP A 442 24.89 32.20 -2.62
C ASP A 442 24.46 31.12 -3.67
N VAL A 443 23.19 31.14 -4.06
CA VAL A 443 22.65 30.24 -5.08
C VAL A 443 23.35 30.41 -6.44
N THR A 444 23.90 31.59 -6.76
CA THR A 444 24.66 31.86 -7.99
C THR A 444 25.97 31.11 -7.96
N TYR A 445 26.67 31.18 -6.82
CA TYR A 445 27.92 30.46 -6.58
C TYR A 445 27.77 28.95 -6.75
N GLU A 446 26.72 28.35 -6.17
CA GLU A 446 26.45 26.92 -6.26
C GLU A 446 26.03 26.51 -7.69
N ASN A 447 25.07 27.22 -8.27
CA ASN A 447 24.51 26.88 -9.59
C ASN A 447 25.52 27.02 -10.73
N SER A 448 26.46 27.98 -10.64
CA SER A 448 27.49 28.13 -11.66
C SER A 448 28.42 26.92 -11.74
N GLN A 449 28.81 26.37 -10.58
CA GLN A 449 29.61 25.14 -10.53
C GLN A 449 28.85 23.94 -11.11
N ALA A 450 27.58 23.79 -10.78
CA ALA A 450 26.76 22.67 -11.26
C ALA A 450 26.57 22.74 -12.80
N ARG A 451 26.34 23.94 -13.36
CA ARG A 451 26.22 24.13 -14.82
C ARG A 451 27.52 23.89 -15.56
N GLU A 452 28.64 24.34 -15.02
CA GLU A 452 29.96 24.07 -15.62
C GLU A 452 30.26 22.58 -15.69
N ARG A 453 29.95 21.83 -14.63
CA ARG A 453 30.06 20.37 -14.63
C ARG A 453 29.19 19.73 -15.73
N THR A 454 27.96 20.19 -15.87
CA THR A 454 27.02 19.65 -16.88
C THR A 454 27.47 19.95 -18.30
N GLN A 455 27.98 21.16 -18.57
CA GLN A 455 28.54 21.55 -19.87
C GLN A 455 29.68 20.61 -20.27
N ILE A 456 30.67 20.42 -19.40
CA ILE A 456 31.79 19.52 -19.64
C ILE A 456 31.34 18.10 -19.92
N LEU A 457 30.37 17.58 -19.17
CA LEU A 457 29.86 16.24 -19.36
C LEU A 457 29.13 16.08 -20.71
N MET A 458 28.32 17.05 -21.11
CA MET A 458 27.61 17.05 -22.40
C MET A 458 28.61 17.09 -23.58
N ASP A 459 29.61 17.97 -23.51
CA ASP A 459 30.61 18.12 -24.56
C ASP A 459 31.56 16.91 -24.62
N THR A 460 31.86 16.30 -23.45
CA THR A 460 32.58 15.01 -23.40
C THR A 460 31.78 13.89 -24.07
N ALA A 461 30.48 13.82 -23.82
CA ALA A 461 29.60 12.83 -24.47
C ALA A 461 29.60 13.02 -25.99
N ASN A 462 29.51 14.26 -26.47
CA ASN A 462 29.61 14.56 -27.91
C ASN A 462 30.96 14.14 -28.50
N LYS A 463 32.05 14.47 -27.83
CA LYS A 463 33.40 14.14 -28.27
C LYS A 463 33.65 12.65 -28.37
N GLU A 464 33.19 11.89 -27.39
CA GLU A 464 33.37 10.44 -27.30
C GLU A 464 32.31 9.65 -28.08
N GLY A 465 31.35 10.34 -28.76
CA GLY A 465 30.24 9.69 -29.47
C GLY A 465 29.34 8.88 -28.55
N GLY A 466 29.12 9.42 -27.36
CA GLY A 466 28.45 8.76 -26.26
C GLY A 466 27.15 9.42 -25.80
N VAL A 467 26.59 8.90 -24.73
CA VAL A 467 25.41 9.42 -24.04
C VAL A 467 25.75 9.86 -22.62
N LEU A 468 25.31 11.04 -22.20
CA LEU A 468 25.41 11.47 -20.82
C LEU A 468 24.33 10.80 -19.97
N VAL A 469 24.76 10.01 -18.97
CA VAL A 469 23.88 9.35 -18.01
C VAL A 469 23.68 10.24 -16.78
N GLY A 470 22.42 10.53 -16.48
CA GLY A 470 22.00 11.31 -15.33
C GLY A 470 21.98 10.49 -14.06
N THR A 471 22.35 11.15 -12.95
CA THR A 471 22.50 10.54 -11.63
C THR A 471 21.38 10.92 -10.66
N GLY A 472 20.61 12.00 -10.94
CA GLY A 472 19.57 12.51 -10.06
C GLY A 472 18.49 11.47 -9.74
N ASP A 473 18.13 11.35 -8.46
CA ASP A 473 17.15 10.39 -7.95
C ASP A 473 15.73 10.98 -7.81
N LEU A 474 14.77 10.11 -7.50
CA LEU A 474 13.36 10.47 -7.36
C LEU A 474 13.11 11.51 -6.26
N SER A 475 13.79 11.41 -5.12
CA SER A 475 13.60 12.28 -3.96
C SER A 475 14.12 13.70 -4.23
N GLU A 476 15.27 13.81 -4.89
CA GLU A 476 15.82 15.09 -5.35
C GLU A 476 14.89 15.77 -6.36
N LEU A 477 14.36 14.98 -7.30
CA LEU A 477 13.38 15.48 -8.28
C LEU A 477 12.06 15.92 -7.63
N ALA A 478 11.60 15.21 -6.59
CA ALA A 478 10.41 15.60 -5.84
C ALA A 478 10.57 16.96 -5.15
N LEU A 479 11.70 17.16 -4.47
CA LEU A 479 12.01 18.39 -3.76
C LEU A 479 12.54 19.52 -4.66
N GLY A 480 12.83 19.20 -5.94
CA GLY A 480 13.54 20.11 -6.84
C GLY A 480 14.93 20.49 -6.32
N TRP A 481 15.57 19.55 -5.60
CA TRP A 481 16.92 19.73 -5.06
C TRP A 481 17.97 19.39 -6.12
N ALA A 482 18.00 20.21 -7.15
CA ALA A 482 18.92 20.14 -8.27
C ALA A 482 19.00 21.51 -8.95
N THR A 483 20.13 21.83 -9.55
CA THR A 483 20.31 23.07 -10.32
C THR A 483 19.61 22.94 -11.67
N TYR A 484 18.65 23.85 -11.95
CA TYR A 484 17.99 23.91 -13.25
C TYR A 484 19.02 24.12 -14.37
N ASN A 485 18.92 23.30 -15.42
CA ASN A 485 19.88 23.23 -16.53
C ASN A 485 21.32 22.99 -16.06
N GLY A 486 21.47 22.29 -14.95
CA GLY A 486 22.73 21.80 -14.40
C GLY A 486 22.63 20.29 -14.18
N ASP A 487 22.88 19.85 -12.97
CA ASP A 487 22.86 18.43 -12.56
C ASP A 487 21.52 17.72 -12.75
N HIS A 488 20.40 18.45 -12.88
CA HIS A 488 19.12 17.84 -13.21
C HIS A 488 18.99 17.40 -14.69
N MET A 489 19.91 17.85 -15.57
CA MET A 489 19.88 17.56 -17.00
C MET A 489 20.85 16.45 -17.39
N SER A 490 20.39 15.59 -18.28
CA SER A 490 21.17 14.50 -18.89
C SER A 490 20.51 14.06 -20.19
N MET A 491 21.15 13.13 -20.89
CA MET A 491 20.56 12.52 -22.08
C MET A 491 19.71 11.29 -21.74
N TYR A 492 19.94 10.65 -20.55
CA TYR A 492 19.14 9.58 -19.99
C TYR A 492 19.32 9.47 -18.48
N GLY A 493 18.26 9.57 -17.70
CA GLY A 493 18.28 9.57 -16.23
C GLY A 493 18.00 8.17 -15.67
N VAL A 494 19.03 7.38 -15.35
CA VAL A 494 18.84 5.99 -14.90
C VAL A 494 18.24 5.88 -13.51
N ASN A 495 18.45 6.87 -12.64
CA ASN A 495 17.96 6.86 -11.25
C ASN A 495 16.64 7.65 -11.05
N ALA A 496 16.09 8.26 -12.09
CA ALA A 496 14.97 9.21 -11.99
C ALA A 496 13.70 8.67 -11.29
N SER A 497 13.54 7.37 -11.17
CA SER A 497 12.43 6.71 -10.48
C SER A 497 12.86 5.92 -9.23
N VAL A 498 14.09 6.10 -8.75
CA VAL A 498 14.63 5.44 -7.55
C VAL A 498 14.71 6.45 -6.41
N PRO A 499 13.96 6.31 -5.31
CA PRO A 499 14.03 7.23 -4.19
C PRO A 499 15.35 7.07 -3.40
N LYS A 500 15.80 8.13 -2.74
CA LYS A 500 17.07 8.19 -1.98
C LYS A 500 17.21 7.06 -0.98
N THR A 501 16.14 6.71 -0.27
CA THR A 501 16.14 5.60 0.68
C THR A 501 16.42 4.26 0.01
N LEU A 502 15.90 4.04 -1.21
CA LEU A 502 16.13 2.81 -1.98
C LEU A 502 17.53 2.78 -2.63
N VAL A 503 18.09 3.94 -3.03
CA VAL A 503 19.48 4.02 -3.57
C VAL A 503 20.47 3.35 -2.62
N ARG A 504 20.38 3.65 -1.30
CA ARG A 504 21.25 3.03 -0.29
C ARG A 504 21.13 1.50 -0.26
N HIS A 505 19.93 0.97 -0.40
CA HIS A 505 19.69 -0.48 -0.41
C HIS A 505 20.23 -1.14 -1.69
N LEU A 506 20.11 -0.49 -2.84
CA LEU A 506 20.65 -1.00 -4.12
C LEU A 506 22.18 -1.06 -4.09
N VAL A 507 22.83 -0.01 -3.58
CA VAL A 507 24.31 0.01 -3.45
C VAL A 507 24.77 -1.04 -2.44
N ARG A 508 24.05 -1.22 -1.31
CA ARG A 508 24.33 -2.25 -0.33
C ARG A 508 24.18 -3.66 -0.94
N TYR A 509 23.07 -3.91 -1.63
CA TYR A 509 22.83 -5.17 -2.30
C TYR A 509 23.96 -5.50 -3.29
N TYR A 510 24.39 -4.50 -4.07
CA TYR A 510 25.49 -4.70 -5.02
C TYR A 510 26.81 -5.01 -4.29
N ALA A 511 27.12 -4.34 -3.20
CA ALA A 511 28.30 -4.61 -2.37
C ALA A 511 28.29 -6.04 -1.80
N ASP A 512 27.12 -6.53 -1.39
CA ASP A 512 26.97 -7.86 -0.82
C ASP A 512 27.01 -8.98 -1.86
N THR A 513 26.80 -8.68 -3.16
CA THR A 513 26.65 -9.68 -4.25
C THR A 513 27.71 -9.58 -5.35
N CYS A 514 28.56 -8.54 -5.38
CA CYS A 514 29.51 -8.30 -6.48
C CYS A 514 30.65 -9.34 -6.59
N GLY A 515 30.96 -10.05 -5.51
CA GLY A 515 32.05 -11.06 -5.50
C GLY A 515 33.47 -10.50 -5.57
N ASP A 516 33.64 -9.17 -5.44
CA ASP A 516 34.90 -8.43 -5.45
C ASP A 516 35.07 -7.68 -4.13
N GLU A 517 36.02 -8.08 -3.29
CA GLU A 517 36.21 -7.50 -1.95
C GLU A 517 36.70 -6.03 -2.02
N GLU A 518 37.54 -5.65 -2.99
CA GLU A 518 37.98 -4.25 -3.13
C GLU A 518 36.80 -3.35 -3.50
N LEU A 519 35.96 -3.76 -4.44
CA LEU A 519 34.74 -3.05 -4.82
C LEU A 519 33.77 -2.95 -3.65
N LYS A 520 33.58 -4.04 -2.90
CA LYS A 520 32.72 -4.06 -1.72
C LYS A 520 33.16 -3.05 -0.66
N GLU A 521 34.45 -3.01 -0.32
CA GLU A 521 35.00 -2.05 0.64
C GLU A 521 34.73 -0.61 0.21
N VAL A 522 34.94 -0.28 -1.06
CA VAL A 522 34.66 1.05 -1.61
C VAL A 522 33.19 1.40 -1.52
N LEU A 523 32.29 0.47 -1.88
CA LEU A 523 30.85 0.69 -1.81
C LEU A 523 30.36 0.89 -0.36
N LEU A 524 30.94 0.17 0.59
CA LEU A 524 30.63 0.35 2.01
C LEU A 524 31.11 1.69 2.54
N ASP A 525 32.31 2.17 2.12
CA ASP A 525 32.79 3.51 2.49
C ASP A 525 31.92 4.64 1.92
N ILE A 526 31.43 4.46 0.69
CA ILE A 526 30.47 5.39 0.08
C ILE A 526 29.15 5.44 0.87
N LEU A 527 28.64 4.27 1.32
CA LEU A 527 27.43 4.19 2.14
C LEU A 527 27.56 4.91 3.49
N ASP A 528 28.76 4.94 4.05
CA ASP A 528 29.06 5.63 5.31
C ASP A 528 29.37 7.14 5.14
N THR A 529 29.42 7.62 3.90
CA THR A 529 29.67 9.04 3.62
C THR A 529 28.37 9.83 3.72
N PRO A 530 28.33 10.95 4.46
CA PRO A 530 27.15 11.81 4.53
C PRO A 530 26.77 12.42 3.18
N VAL A 531 25.47 12.51 2.91
CA VAL A 531 24.96 13.13 1.67
C VAL A 531 25.20 14.65 1.71
N SER A 532 25.91 15.17 0.70
CA SER A 532 26.23 16.60 0.56
C SER A 532 26.30 16.98 -0.91
N PRO A 533 25.87 18.19 -1.29
CA PRO A 533 26.01 18.70 -2.66
C PRO A 533 27.46 19.04 -3.03
N GLU A 534 28.39 19.13 -2.05
CA GLU A 534 29.82 19.47 -2.23
C GLU A 534 30.06 20.71 -3.11
N LEU A 535 29.24 21.73 -2.95
CA LEU A 535 29.33 23.00 -3.69
C LEU A 535 29.98 24.12 -2.86
N LEU A 536 29.87 24.03 -1.52
CA LEU A 536 30.47 24.97 -0.60
C LEU A 536 31.84 24.50 -0.09
N PRO A 537 32.81 25.39 0.13
CA PRO A 537 34.12 25.06 0.68
C PRO A 537 33.98 24.30 2.03
N PRO A 538 34.75 23.21 2.26
CA PRO A 538 34.72 22.50 3.52
C PRO A 538 35.22 23.39 4.67
N LYS A 539 34.59 23.26 5.86
CA LYS A 539 35.09 23.90 7.09
C LYS A 539 35.90 22.86 7.87
N ASP A 540 37.14 23.19 8.18
CA ASP A 540 38.09 22.33 8.92
C ASP A 540 38.21 20.90 8.33
N GLY A 541 38.20 20.79 6.99
CA GLY A 541 38.30 19.50 6.28
C GLY A 541 37.03 18.63 6.36
N LYS A 542 35.92 19.14 6.93
CA LYS A 542 34.63 18.45 7.04
C LYS A 542 33.63 19.09 6.10
N ILE A 543 32.66 18.26 5.67
CA ILE A 543 31.51 18.69 4.87
C ILE A 543 30.82 19.89 5.57
N ALA A 544 30.77 21.04 4.90
CA ALA A 544 30.23 22.29 5.46
C ALA A 544 28.69 22.29 5.49
N GLN A 545 28.05 21.50 4.63
CA GLN A 545 26.61 21.53 4.43
C GLN A 545 26.09 20.10 4.22
N LYS A 546 25.25 19.64 5.15
CA LYS A 546 24.48 18.40 4.93
C LYS A 546 23.15 18.74 4.26
N THR A 547 22.81 18.01 3.22
CA THR A 547 21.56 18.23 2.48
C THR A 547 20.33 18.15 3.40
N GLU A 548 20.31 17.17 4.31
CA GLU A 548 19.17 16.95 5.21
C GLU A 548 18.96 18.08 6.24
N ASP A 549 20.00 18.85 6.57
CA ASP A 549 19.85 20.03 7.45
C ASP A 549 19.04 21.15 6.78
N LEU A 550 19.03 21.20 5.46
CA LEU A 550 18.37 22.24 4.65
C LEU A 550 17.00 21.84 4.14
N VAL A 551 16.86 20.62 3.67
CA VAL A 551 15.62 20.14 3.06
C VAL A 551 14.84 19.20 3.95
N GLY A 552 15.45 18.62 4.99
CA GLY A 552 14.88 17.63 5.89
C GLY A 552 15.31 16.20 5.59
N PRO A 553 15.02 15.26 6.49
CA PRO A 553 15.35 13.85 6.34
C PRO A 553 14.66 13.23 5.11
N TYR A 554 15.44 12.57 4.26
CA TYR A 554 14.90 11.92 3.05
C TYR A 554 13.89 10.82 3.36
N GLU A 555 14.00 10.14 4.49
CA GLU A 555 13.02 9.10 4.88
C GLU A 555 11.62 9.69 5.11
N LEU A 556 11.50 10.90 5.66
CA LEU A 556 10.23 11.60 5.77
C LEU A 556 9.70 12.02 4.40
N HIS A 557 10.57 12.55 3.53
CA HIS A 557 10.16 12.99 2.19
C HIS A 557 9.72 11.83 1.29
N ASP A 558 10.43 10.70 1.34
CA ASP A 558 10.07 9.50 0.59
C ASP A 558 8.74 8.90 1.11
N PHE A 559 8.51 8.95 2.43
CA PHE A 559 7.23 8.57 3.02
C PHE A 559 6.10 9.48 2.51
N TYR A 560 6.28 10.81 2.56
CA TYR A 560 5.27 11.76 2.08
C TYR A 560 4.99 11.59 0.58
N LEU A 561 6.04 11.45 -0.21
CA LEU A 561 5.96 11.25 -1.65
C LEU A 561 5.17 9.99 -2.02
N TYR A 562 5.45 8.89 -1.32
CA TYR A 562 4.77 7.63 -1.54
C TYR A 562 3.27 7.75 -1.28
N TYR A 563 2.88 8.23 -0.11
CA TYR A 563 1.47 8.31 0.25
C TYR A 563 0.70 9.39 -0.52
N MET A 564 1.36 10.48 -0.87
CA MET A 564 0.78 11.51 -1.73
C MET A 564 0.49 10.99 -3.15
N LEU A 565 1.47 10.36 -3.80
CA LEU A 565 1.33 9.99 -5.22
C LEU A 565 0.77 8.59 -5.43
N ARG A 566 1.23 7.60 -4.66
CA ARG A 566 0.77 6.22 -4.82
C ARG A 566 -0.63 6.02 -4.24
N ALA A 567 -0.89 6.57 -3.07
CA ALA A 567 -2.17 6.39 -2.37
C ALA A 567 -3.14 7.57 -2.57
N GLY A 568 -2.64 8.78 -2.87
CA GLY A 568 -3.47 9.98 -3.03
C GLY A 568 -3.97 10.58 -1.74
N PHE A 569 -3.29 10.30 -0.64
CA PHE A 569 -3.71 10.75 0.68
C PHE A 569 -3.64 12.26 0.83
N THR A 570 -4.57 12.79 1.62
CA THR A 570 -4.58 14.19 2.01
C THR A 570 -3.42 14.52 2.96
N PRO A 571 -2.97 15.79 3.04
CA PRO A 571 -1.83 16.16 3.89
C PRO A 571 -1.99 15.80 5.36
N ASP A 572 -3.19 15.97 5.92
CA ASP A 572 -3.53 15.63 7.31
C ASP A 572 -3.52 14.11 7.57
N LYS A 573 -3.99 13.32 6.60
CA LYS A 573 -3.89 11.86 6.66
C LYS A 573 -2.42 11.41 6.62
N ILE A 574 -1.60 11.97 5.73
CA ILE A 574 -0.15 11.70 5.66
C ILE A 574 0.53 12.07 6.98
N TYR A 575 0.19 13.23 7.56
CA TYR A 575 0.71 13.65 8.86
C TYR A 575 0.39 12.65 9.96
N ARG A 576 -0.89 12.22 10.07
CA ARG A 576 -1.33 11.22 11.04
C ARG A 576 -0.54 9.92 10.94
N LEU A 577 -0.36 9.40 9.71
CA LEU A 577 0.39 8.18 9.47
C LEU A 577 1.88 8.34 9.74
N ALA A 578 2.46 9.49 9.41
CA ALA A 578 3.86 9.79 9.70
C ALA A 578 4.10 9.87 11.23
N CYS A 579 3.22 10.52 11.99
CA CYS A 579 3.31 10.54 13.45
C CYS A 579 3.25 9.14 14.06
N LEU A 580 2.40 8.25 13.52
CA LEU A 580 2.32 6.87 13.96
C LEU A 580 3.59 6.07 13.61
N THR A 581 4.11 6.28 12.39
CA THR A 581 5.23 5.48 11.85
C THR A 581 6.57 5.87 12.45
N PHE A 582 6.78 7.17 12.69
CA PHE A 582 8.03 7.73 13.19
C PHE A 582 7.98 8.08 14.69
N ASP A 583 7.00 7.51 15.42
CA ASP A 583 6.92 7.66 16.87
C ASP A 583 8.24 7.26 17.56
N GLY A 584 8.73 8.09 18.46
CA GLY A 584 10.02 7.90 19.13
C GLY A 584 11.27 8.22 18.27
N ILE A 585 11.11 8.57 16.98
CA ILE A 585 12.20 8.99 16.08
C ILE A 585 12.16 10.49 15.84
N TYR A 586 11.00 11.03 15.52
CA TYR A 586 10.77 12.46 15.30
C TYR A 586 9.58 12.94 16.13
N ASP A 587 9.68 14.15 16.68
CA ASP A 587 8.54 14.83 17.28
C ASP A 587 7.52 15.29 16.21
N LYS A 588 6.30 15.53 16.65
CA LYS A 588 5.19 15.92 15.79
C LYS A 588 5.44 17.26 15.08
N GLU A 589 6.09 18.19 15.74
CA GLU A 589 6.49 19.50 15.21
C GLU A 589 7.47 19.34 14.04
N THR A 590 8.46 18.49 14.18
CA THR A 590 9.44 18.18 13.13
C THR A 590 8.76 17.52 11.93
N ILE A 591 7.88 16.55 12.14
CA ILE A 591 7.11 15.89 11.08
C ILE A 591 6.28 16.93 10.32
N LEU A 592 5.52 17.79 11.03
CA LEU A 592 4.69 18.81 10.39
C LEU A 592 5.52 19.86 9.64
N LYS A 593 6.64 20.31 10.22
CA LYS A 593 7.57 21.26 9.59
C LYS A 593 8.05 20.74 8.23
N TRP A 594 8.50 19.50 8.19
CA TRP A 594 9.04 18.93 6.95
C TRP A 594 7.95 18.55 5.95
N LEU A 595 6.75 18.20 6.41
CA LEU A 595 5.60 18.00 5.52
C LEU A 595 5.15 19.32 4.86
N LYS A 596 5.10 20.43 5.58
CA LYS A 596 4.86 21.77 5.04
C LYS A 596 5.94 22.15 4.01
N THR A 597 7.19 21.87 4.33
CA THR A 597 8.33 22.11 3.44
C THR A 597 8.24 21.26 2.17
N PHE A 598 7.88 19.96 2.30
CA PHE A 598 7.69 19.07 1.18
C PHE A 598 6.64 19.61 0.20
N TYR A 599 5.42 19.92 0.65
CA TYR A 599 4.37 20.43 -0.24
C TYR A 599 4.76 21.75 -0.89
N ARG A 600 5.33 22.68 -0.13
CA ARG A 600 5.80 23.96 -0.68
C ARG A 600 6.82 23.75 -1.79
N ARG A 601 7.85 22.93 -1.57
CA ARG A 601 8.88 22.66 -2.56
C ARG A 601 8.36 21.85 -3.74
N PHE A 602 7.57 20.84 -3.48
CA PHE A 602 7.00 19.98 -4.52
C PHE A 602 6.24 20.80 -5.56
N PHE A 603 5.43 21.74 -5.14
CA PHE A 603 4.70 22.62 -6.06
C PHE A 603 5.61 23.68 -6.71
N ALA A 604 6.38 24.41 -5.92
CA ALA A 604 7.22 25.50 -6.42
C ALA A 604 8.30 25.05 -7.41
N GLN A 605 8.73 23.80 -7.35
CA GLN A 605 9.80 23.26 -8.20
C GLN A 605 9.29 22.42 -9.39
N GLN A 606 7.99 22.43 -9.68
CA GLN A 606 7.42 21.66 -10.79
C GLN A 606 8.02 22.03 -12.15
N PHE A 607 8.37 23.29 -12.38
CA PHE A 607 9.00 23.75 -13.63
C PHE A 607 10.29 22.97 -13.98
N LYS A 608 11.05 22.53 -12.98
CA LYS A 608 12.22 21.67 -13.19
C LYS A 608 11.83 20.29 -13.71
N ARG A 609 10.73 19.72 -13.21
CA ARG A 609 10.24 18.41 -13.63
C ARG A 609 9.62 18.42 -15.03
N SER A 610 9.13 19.55 -15.49
CA SER A 610 8.52 19.69 -16.84
C SER A 610 9.48 19.38 -17.99
N CYS A 611 10.79 19.48 -17.78
CA CYS A 611 11.82 19.20 -18.77
C CYS A 611 12.75 18.03 -18.41
N LEU A 612 12.28 17.11 -17.56
CA LEU A 612 13.08 15.94 -17.19
C LEU A 612 13.48 15.09 -18.40
N PRO A 613 14.73 14.61 -18.47
CA PRO A 613 15.16 13.63 -19.44
C PRO A 613 14.38 12.32 -19.30
N ASP A 614 14.42 11.49 -20.33
CA ASP A 614 13.88 10.14 -20.27
C ASP A 614 14.65 9.30 -19.24
N GLY A 615 13.95 8.36 -18.60
CA GLY A 615 14.51 7.40 -17.67
C GLY A 615 13.52 6.27 -17.38
N PRO A 616 13.99 5.11 -16.90
CA PRO A 616 13.14 3.96 -16.67
C PRO A 616 12.28 4.17 -15.41
N LYS A 617 11.01 3.76 -15.47
CA LYS A 617 10.18 3.64 -14.29
C LYS A 617 10.45 2.28 -13.64
N VAL A 618 10.93 2.28 -12.41
CA VAL A 618 11.29 1.06 -11.66
C VAL A 618 10.28 0.68 -10.59
N GLY A 619 9.53 1.64 -10.06
CA GLY A 619 8.58 1.42 -8.97
C GLY A 619 7.19 1.94 -9.28
N SER A 620 6.33 1.94 -8.26
CA SER A 620 4.93 2.39 -8.37
C SER A 620 4.78 3.92 -8.48
N VAL A 621 5.86 4.69 -8.23
CA VAL A 621 5.87 6.16 -8.28
C VAL A 621 6.97 6.64 -9.23
N ALA A 622 6.64 7.57 -10.11
CA ALA A 622 7.58 8.30 -10.94
C ALA A 622 7.11 9.76 -11.12
N LEU A 623 8.05 10.66 -11.39
CA LEU A 623 7.78 12.10 -11.56
C LEU A 623 7.94 12.56 -13.00
N SER A 624 8.02 11.62 -13.94
CA SER A 624 8.09 11.95 -15.36
C SER A 624 6.83 12.70 -15.82
N PRO A 625 6.97 13.85 -16.50
CA PRO A 625 5.83 14.59 -17.03
C PRO A 625 5.12 13.86 -18.17
N ARG A 626 5.74 12.79 -18.70
CA ARG A 626 5.18 11.90 -19.74
C ARG A 626 4.46 10.69 -19.14
N GLY A 627 4.58 10.47 -17.82
CA GLY A 627 4.07 9.29 -17.11
C GLY A 627 3.10 9.63 -15.97
N ASP A 628 3.49 9.31 -14.75
CA ASP A 628 2.61 9.27 -13.56
C ASP A 628 2.11 10.64 -13.11
N LEU A 629 2.91 11.72 -13.27
CA LEU A 629 2.56 13.05 -12.78
C LEU A 629 2.56 14.08 -13.91
N ARG A 630 1.38 14.48 -14.35
CA ARG A 630 1.16 15.55 -15.32
C ARG A 630 0.60 16.78 -14.59
N MET A 631 1.49 17.57 -14.01
CA MET A 631 1.15 18.71 -13.18
C MET A 631 1.56 20.00 -13.86
N PRO A 632 0.71 21.07 -13.86
CA PRO A 632 1.10 22.39 -14.34
C PRO A 632 2.27 22.96 -13.52
N SER A 633 3.19 23.69 -14.18
CA SER A 633 4.36 24.25 -13.52
C SER A 633 4.05 25.41 -12.55
N ASP A 634 2.89 26.00 -12.68
CA ASP A 634 2.38 27.16 -11.95
C ASP A 634 1.19 26.85 -11.06
N ALA A 635 0.95 25.56 -10.74
CA ALA A 635 -0.09 25.15 -9.83
C ALA A 635 0.15 25.70 -8.41
N SER A 636 -0.91 26.22 -7.77
CA SER A 636 -0.84 26.72 -6.40
C SER A 636 -0.88 25.57 -5.38
N ALA A 637 0.00 25.63 -4.37
CA ALA A 637 0.00 24.70 -3.25
C ALA A 637 -1.03 25.07 -2.14
N ARG A 638 -1.77 26.16 -2.32
CA ARG A 638 -2.53 26.80 -1.24
C ARG A 638 -3.49 25.86 -0.53
N ILE A 639 -4.30 25.10 -1.26
CA ILE A 639 -5.31 24.23 -0.64
C ILE A 639 -4.67 23.11 0.22
N TRP A 640 -3.50 22.58 -0.16
CA TRP A 640 -2.74 21.61 0.64
C TRP A 640 -2.10 22.27 1.87
N GLN A 641 -1.58 23.50 1.73
CA GLN A 641 -1.03 24.27 2.85
C GLN A 641 -2.14 24.65 3.86
N ASP A 642 -3.30 25.08 3.38
CA ASP A 642 -4.44 25.42 4.23
C ASP A 642 -4.91 24.23 5.09
N VAL A 643 -4.82 22.98 4.56
CA VAL A 643 -5.07 21.76 5.35
C VAL A 643 -4.04 21.60 6.46
N LEU A 644 -2.74 21.80 6.14
CA LEU A 644 -1.63 21.66 7.10
C LEU A 644 -1.60 22.75 8.17
N GLU A 645 -2.13 23.95 7.88
CA GLU A 645 -2.23 25.03 8.86
C GLU A 645 -3.32 24.79 9.93
N LYS A 646 -4.31 23.95 9.63
CA LYS A 646 -5.39 23.58 10.55
C LYS A 646 -5.02 22.45 11.51
N ILE A 647 -3.86 21.84 11.35
CA ILE A 647 -3.41 20.73 12.21
C ILE A 647 -2.99 21.31 13.56
N GLU A 648 -3.65 20.89 14.62
CA GLU A 648 -3.28 21.11 16.00
C GLU A 648 -2.30 20.02 16.45
N ILE A 649 -1.19 20.38 17.13
CA ILE A 649 -0.10 19.48 17.52
C ILE A 649 -0.34 18.90 18.92
#